data_25d4a91896b4547639672c7988e03ed0
#
_entry.id   25d4a91896b4547639672c7988e03ed0
#
_cell.length_a   1.000
_cell.length_b   1.000
_cell.length_c   1.000
_cell.angle_alpha   90.00
_cell.angle_beta   90.00
_cell.angle_gamma   90.00
#
_symmetry.space_group_name_H-M   'P 1'
#
loop_
_entity.id
_entity.type
_entity.pdbx_description
1 polymer ?
#
loop_
_entity_poly.entity_id
_entity_poly.type
_entity_poly.pdbx_seq_one_letter_code
_entity_poly.pdbx_strand_id
1 'polypeptide(L)'
;MSFDPFDFRSALPVINDDSEFFPLMSSEDEAEMNNEEVPDILPVLPLRNTVLFPGVVIPITVGRDKSIKLIRDANKGNRMIGVVSQQDVGIEDPTFTQLNKVGTVALIIKMLQMPDGNTTVILQGKKRFLLKEEVQSTPYIKATIEPFKEVKHKDDKEFKAMVSSIKDMAMNIIQLSPNIPSEAGIAIRNIESTSFLINFISSNMNADMFAKQQLLEETNLRKRANLVLEHLTLDLQMLELKNQIQSKVRVDLDKQQRDYFLNQQLKTIQEELGGNTPDLEIESLRLRSSKKKWAKEVGEHFGKELEKLARTNPAAADYSVQINYLELLLDLPWSEFTKDNFDLKRAQKVLDKDHFGLDKVKQRIIEYLAVLKLKHNMKAPILCLVGPPGVGKTSLGKSIAKALGRKYVRMALGGIRDEAEIRGHRKTYIGAMPGRIIQSVKKAGAANPVFILDEIDKVGNDYRGDPSSALLEVLDPEQNSTFYDHYVEVDFDLSNVMFIATANSLSTIQPALLDRMEIIEVSGYTIEEKIEIAKQHLVPKQKEAHGLKTKDVVLKPDVLEKLVVDYTRESGVRALEKKIGSLVRGVAKNIAMEEVYNPVVSKKDVETILGAPIYDRDQYEGNEVAGVVTGLAWTSVGGDILFIEASLSPGKGRLTLTGSLGDVMKESVTIALAYLRAHASYFDIDPKLFDQWDIHVHVPAGATPKDGPSAGITMLTALTSAFTQRKVKPHLAMTGEITLRGRVLPVGGLKEKILAAKRANIKDIILCKSNQKDILEIKEDYITDLKFHYVTDMREVINLALLDQKVKDAIDLTIKEDLKIVENN
;
A
#
# COMPACT_ATOMS: atom_id res chain seq x y z
N MET A 1 19.66 -22.16 15.10
CA MET A 1 20.61 -21.69 16.12
C MET A 1 21.01 -20.29 15.72
N SER A 2 20.46 -19.28 16.38
CA SER A 2 20.77 -17.85 16.15
C SER A 2 22.10 -17.55 16.82
N PHE A 3 23.10 -17.22 16.04
CA PHE A 3 24.37 -16.68 16.55
C PHE A 3 24.10 -15.29 17.13
N ASP A 4 24.39 -15.11 18.42
CA ASP A 4 24.38 -13.84 19.11
C ASP A 4 25.69 -13.11 18.74
N PRO A 5 25.66 -11.94 18.06
CA PRO A 5 26.86 -11.30 17.50
C PRO A 5 27.76 -10.59 18.55
N PHE A 6 27.39 -10.59 19.82
CA PHE A 6 28.19 -10.02 20.90
C PHE A 6 28.62 -11.07 21.93
N ASP A 7 29.48 -11.99 21.50
CA ASP A 7 30.09 -12.91 22.46
C ASP A 7 31.43 -12.36 22.96
N PHE A 8 31.38 -11.40 23.86
CA PHE A 8 32.56 -10.92 24.60
C PHE A 8 33.22 -12.02 25.44
N ARG A 9 32.52 -13.15 25.65
CA ARG A 9 33.09 -14.34 26.32
C ARG A 9 34.10 -15.06 25.44
N SER A 10 34.07 -14.90 24.13
CA SER A 10 35.09 -15.47 23.24
C SER A 10 36.38 -14.69 23.23
N ALA A 11 36.38 -13.46 23.73
CA ALA A 11 37.56 -12.59 23.86
C ALA A 11 38.23 -12.67 25.24
N LEU A 12 37.55 -13.25 26.23
CA LEU A 12 38.16 -13.50 27.54
C LEU A 12 38.56 -14.96 27.61
N PRO A 13 39.86 -15.30 27.75
CA PRO A 13 40.28 -16.68 27.94
C PRO A 13 39.71 -17.25 29.23
N VAL A 14 39.30 -18.50 29.18
CA VAL A 14 39.02 -19.31 30.36
C VAL A 14 40.28 -19.30 31.21
N ILE A 15 40.32 -18.41 32.22
CA ILE A 15 41.43 -18.33 33.18
C ILE A 15 40.94 -19.02 34.45
N ASN A 16 41.63 -20.11 34.77
CA ASN A 16 41.69 -20.61 36.13
C ASN A 16 42.37 -19.55 36.99
N ASP A 17 41.77 -19.21 38.02
CA ASP A 17 42.09 -18.66 39.35
C ASP A 17 43.46 -18.01 39.65
N ASP A 18 44.09 -17.32 38.66
CA ASP A 18 45.16 -16.37 38.99
C ASP A 18 45.03 -15.15 38.05
N SER A 19 44.59 -14.06 38.62
CA SER A 19 44.32 -12.78 38.00
C SER A 19 45.56 -12.11 37.43
N GLU A 20 45.89 -12.39 36.18
CA GLU A 20 46.65 -11.45 35.37
C GLU A 20 45.73 -10.74 34.38
N PHE A 21 45.40 -9.50 34.71
CA PHE A 21 44.80 -8.55 33.79
C PHE A 21 45.64 -8.45 32.52
N PHE A 22 45.04 -8.57 31.33
CA PHE A 22 45.74 -8.24 30.11
C PHE A 22 46.33 -6.85 30.21
N PRO A 23 47.63 -6.66 29.97
CA PRO A 23 48.23 -5.34 30.06
C PRO A 23 47.56 -4.45 28.99
N LEU A 24 46.89 -3.42 29.45
CA LEU A 24 46.40 -2.34 28.59
C LEU A 24 47.65 -1.68 28.00
N MET A 25 47.71 -1.65 26.68
CA MET A 25 48.88 -1.12 25.95
C MET A 25 49.11 0.36 26.33
N SER A 26 50.22 0.66 26.91
CA SER A 26 50.68 2.03 27.18
C SER A 26 51.16 2.71 25.90
N SER A 27 51.32 4.03 25.92
CA SER A 27 51.94 4.77 24.81
C SER A 27 53.37 4.37 24.54
N GLU A 28 54.12 3.89 25.57
CA GLU A 28 55.49 3.37 25.44
C GLU A 28 55.49 2.00 24.76
N ASP A 29 54.57 1.10 25.13
CA ASP A 29 54.43 -0.21 24.49
C ASP A 29 54.06 -0.09 23.01
N GLU A 30 53.28 0.90 22.65
CA GLU A 30 52.93 1.20 21.23
C GLU A 30 54.16 1.69 20.46
N ALA A 31 54.98 2.51 21.09
CA ALA A 31 56.20 3.01 20.47
C ALA A 31 57.22 1.88 20.23
N GLU A 32 57.40 0.97 21.21
CA GLU A 32 58.24 -0.23 21.08
C GLU A 32 57.70 -1.15 19.96
N MET A 33 56.41 -1.42 19.95
CA MET A 33 55.78 -2.22 18.90
C MET A 33 55.96 -1.62 17.52
N ASN A 34 55.91 -0.30 17.38
CA ASN A 34 56.13 0.40 16.13
C ASN A 34 57.60 0.39 15.66
N ASN A 35 58.57 0.14 16.54
CA ASN A 35 60.01 0.04 16.19
C ASN A 35 60.47 -1.40 15.92
N GLU A 36 59.63 -2.41 16.17
CA GLU A 36 59.96 -3.83 15.95
C GLU A 36 60.21 -4.12 14.46
N GLU A 37 61.32 -4.79 14.10
CA GLU A 37 61.63 -5.17 12.72
C GLU A 37 60.69 -6.31 12.27
N VAL A 38 60.09 -6.13 11.08
CA VAL A 38 59.19 -7.11 10.47
C VAL A 38 59.91 -7.73 9.29
N PRO A 39 59.89 -9.08 9.14
CA PRO A 39 60.48 -9.74 7.97
C PRO A 39 59.75 -9.38 6.68
N ASP A 40 60.46 -9.21 5.56
CA ASP A 40 59.90 -8.87 4.24
C ASP A 40 58.99 -9.98 3.68
N ILE A 41 59.14 -11.22 4.11
CA ILE A 41 58.32 -12.38 3.69
C ILE A 41 57.71 -13.02 4.92
N LEU A 42 56.38 -13.11 4.93
CA LEU A 42 55.63 -13.75 6.01
C LEU A 42 54.72 -14.87 5.52
N PRO A 43 54.51 -15.93 6.35
CA PRO A 43 53.41 -16.84 6.14
C PRO A 43 52.09 -16.13 6.41
N VAL A 44 51.14 -16.24 5.48
CA VAL A 44 49.84 -15.51 5.52
C VAL A 44 48.71 -16.44 5.96
N LEU A 45 48.06 -16.09 7.08
CA LEU A 45 46.88 -16.77 7.61
C LEU A 45 45.63 -16.07 7.15
N PRO A 46 44.82 -16.69 6.28
CA PRO A 46 43.53 -16.15 5.87
C PRO A 46 42.48 -16.24 7.02
N LEU A 47 41.85 -15.11 7.35
CA LEU A 47 40.71 -15.05 8.27
C LEU A 47 39.38 -14.98 7.52
N ARG A 48 38.41 -15.77 8.00
CA ARG A 48 37.11 -15.88 7.36
C ARG A 48 36.10 -14.83 7.83
N ASN A 49 35.97 -14.65 9.16
CA ASN A 49 34.87 -13.88 9.78
C ASN A 49 35.36 -12.76 10.68
N THR A 50 36.63 -12.42 10.67
CA THR A 50 37.19 -11.38 11.55
C THR A 50 38.35 -10.66 10.91
N VAL A 51 38.64 -9.46 11.42
CA VAL A 51 39.76 -8.61 11.02
C VAL A 51 40.60 -8.35 12.26
N LEU A 52 41.91 -8.59 12.20
CA LEU A 52 42.83 -8.31 13.27
C LEU A 52 43.39 -6.88 13.18
N PHE A 53 43.24 -6.12 14.25
CA PHE A 53 43.74 -4.76 14.36
C PHE A 53 45.05 -4.71 15.15
N PRO A 54 45.94 -3.73 14.90
CA PRO A 54 47.16 -3.53 15.70
C PRO A 54 46.89 -3.31 17.17
N GLY A 55 47.70 -3.93 18.02
CA GLY A 55 47.57 -3.89 19.46
C GLY A 55 46.51 -4.85 20.05
N VAL A 56 45.57 -5.32 19.28
CA VAL A 56 44.46 -6.15 19.74
C VAL A 56 44.89 -7.61 19.82
N VAL A 57 44.47 -8.29 20.89
CA VAL A 57 44.68 -9.73 21.11
C VAL A 57 43.37 -10.46 20.84
N ILE A 58 43.39 -11.44 19.96
CA ILE A 58 42.20 -12.24 19.64
C ILE A 58 42.51 -13.73 19.63
N PRO A 59 41.59 -14.57 20.15
CA PRO A 59 41.65 -16.03 19.95
C PRO A 59 41.05 -16.38 18.59
N ILE A 60 41.73 -17.19 17.80
CA ILE A 60 41.30 -17.65 16.50
C ILE A 60 41.30 -19.18 16.46
N THR A 61 40.18 -19.79 16.19
CA THR A 61 40.08 -21.22 15.97
C THR A 61 40.41 -21.55 14.50
N VAL A 62 41.42 -22.40 14.34
CA VAL A 62 41.96 -22.81 13.03
C VAL A 62 41.56 -24.24 12.76
N GLY A 63 40.78 -24.47 11.70
CA GLY A 63 40.30 -25.80 11.33
C GLY A 63 40.88 -26.32 9.99
N ARG A 64 41.53 -25.44 9.17
CA ARG A 64 42.10 -25.86 7.88
C ARG A 64 43.47 -26.47 8.05
N ASP A 65 43.75 -27.61 7.41
CA ASP A 65 45.05 -28.29 7.50
C ASP A 65 46.23 -27.40 7.11
N LYS A 66 46.08 -26.59 6.03
CA LYS A 66 47.10 -25.61 5.60
C LYS A 66 47.37 -24.56 6.68
N SER A 67 46.35 -24.05 7.32
CA SER A 67 46.45 -23.03 8.37
C SER A 67 47.02 -23.62 9.67
N ILE A 68 46.63 -24.84 10.05
CA ILE A 68 47.21 -25.54 11.22
C ILE A 68 48.73 -25.79 11.00
N LYS A 69 49.11 -26.21 9.77
CA LYS A 69 50.53 -26.42 9.43
C LYS A 69 51.29 -25.09 9.46
N LEU A 70 50.72 -24.01 8.89
CA LEU A 70 51.32 -22.67 8.94
C LEU A 70 51.62 -22.26 10.41
N ILE A 71 50.67 -22.37 11.30
CA ILE A 71 50.81 -21.96 12.70
C ILE A 71 51.83 -22.82 13.41
N ARG A 72 51.84 -24.13 13.22
CA ARG A 72 52.84 -25.02 13.80
C ARG A 72 54.24 -24.68 13.36
N ASP A 73 54.44 -24.40 12.09
CA ASP A 73 55.75 -24.03 11.52
C ASP A 73 56.21 -22.64 12.00
N ALA A 74 55.27 -21.67 12.02
CA ALA A 74 55.56 -20.32 12.53
C ALA A 74 55.87 -20.32 14.04
N ASN A 75 55.19 -21.15 14.84
CA ASN A 75 55.39 -21.25 16.28
C ASN A 75 56.75 -21.85 16.63
N LYS A 76 57.39 -22.62 15.75
CA LYS A 76 58.76 -23.16 15.90
C LYS A 76 59.83 -22.14 15.47
N GLY A 77 59.47 -21.12 14.73
CA GLY A 77 60.32 -20.07 14.23
C GLY A 77 60.23 -18.77 15.05
N ASN A 78 60.13 -17.64 14.33
CA ASN A 78 60.02 -16.30 14.92
C ASN A 78 58.66 -15.93 15.50
N ARG A 79 57.66 -16.82 15.42
CA ARG A 79 56.25 -16.65 15.87
C ARG A 79 55.49 -15.51 15.17
N MET A 80 56.06 -14.94 14.12
CA MET A 80 55.42 -13.86 13.33
C MET A 80 54.71 -14.42 12.14
N ILE A 81 53.44 -13.97 11.93
CA ILE A 81 52.62 -14.33 10.77
C ILE A 81 51.94 -13.08 10.23
N GLY A 82 51.64 -13.08 8.93
CA GLY A 82 50.72 -12.10 8.34
C GLY A 82 49.28 -12.59 8.45
N VAL A 83 48.41 -11.77 8.96
CA VAL A 83 46.99 -12.11 9.10
C VAL A 83 46.20 -11.21 8.17
N VAL A 84 45.40 -11.79 7.27
CA VAL A 84 44.63 -11.08 6.24
C VAL A 84 43.24 -11.65 6.14
N SER A 85 42.20 -10.81 6.12
CA SER A 85 40.83 -11.25 5.90
C SER A 85 40.57 -11.61 4.42
N GLN A 86 39.76 -12.61 4.17
CA GLN A 86 39.36 -12.98 2.81
C GLN A 86 38.25 -12.05 2.31
N GLN A 87 38.18 -11.82 0.97
CA GLN A 87 37.17 -10.94 0.38
C GLN A 87 35.74 -11.49 0.41
N ASP A 88 35.64 -12.80 0.32
CA ASP A 88 34.34 -13.51 0.36
C ASP A 88 34.33 -14.58 1.46
N VAL A 89 33.41 -14.46 2.40
CA VAL A 89 33.20 -15.38 3.54
C VAL A 89 32.80 -16.79 3.08
N GLY A 90 32.19 -16.92 1.88
CA GLY A 90 31.75 -18.20 1.33
C GLY A 90 32.88 -19.14 0.89
N ILE A 91 34.08 -18.63 0.66
CA ILE A 91 35.19 -19.43 0.14
C ILE A 91 35.89 -20.21 1.26
N GLU A 92 35.93 -21.53 1.14
CA GLU A 92 36.56 -22.37 2.17
C GLU A 92 38.10 -22.30 2.13
N ASP A 93 38.74 -22.33 0.99
CA ASP A 93 40.21 -22.31 0.80
C ASP A 93 40.58 -21.16 -0.15
N PRO A 94 40.77 -19.93 0.34
CA PRO A 94 41.02 -18.77 -0.49
C PRO A 94 42.41 -18.82 -1.10
N THR A 95 42.50 -18.42 -2.38
CA THR A 95 43.75 -18.17 -3.07
C THR A 95 44.28 -16.78 -2.73
N PHE A 96 45.52 -16.50 -3.06
CA PHE A 96 46.17 -15.22 -2.80
C PHE A 96 45.39 -14.01 -3.35
N THR A 97 44.78 -14.16 -4.53
CA THR A 97 43.96 -13.09 -5.18
C THR A 97 42.63 -12.83 -4.52
N GLN A 98 42.18 -13.73 -3.65
CA GLN A 98 40.91 -13.65 -2.91
C GLN A 98 41.10 -13.08 -1.49
N LEU A 99 42.32 -12.65 -1.17
CA LEU A 99 42.64 -11.96 0.08
C LEU A 99 42.54 -10.45 -0.10
N ASN A 100 42.25 -9.75 1.00
CA ASN A 100 42.34 -8.30 1.03
C ASN A 100 43.80 -7.84 0.94
N LYS A 101 44.05 -6.62 0.48
CA LYS A 101 45.39 -6.11 0.25
C LYS A 101 46.10 -5.65 1.53
N VAL A 102 45.33 -5.26 2.54
CA VAL A 102 45.85 -4.79 3.82
C VAL A 102 45.58 -5.83 4.91
N GLY A 103 46.61 -6.19 5.63
CA GLY A 103 46.56 -7.10 6.74
C GLY A 103 47.33 -6.59 7.95
N THR A 104 47.37 -7.39 9.01
CA THR A 104 48.09 -7.09 10.25
C THR A 104 49.14 -8.18 10.53
N VAL A 105 50.38 -7.79 10.77
CA VAL A 105 51.42 -8.69 11.29
C VAL A 105 51.02 -9.11 12.69
N ALA A 106 50.98 -10.39 12.97
CA ALA A 106 50.57 -10.95 14.25
C ALA A 106 51.69 -11.78 14.90
N LEU A 107 51.82 -11.64 16.19
CA LEU A 107 52.67 -12.51 17.02
C LEU A 107 51.79 -13.61 17.62
N ILE A 108 52.23 -14.87 17.51
CA ILE A 108 51.60 -16.01 18.18
C ILE A 108 52.01 -15.99 19.65
N ILE A 109 51.05 -15.67 20.53
CA ILE A 109 51.25 -15.68 21.98
C ILE A 109 51.17 -17.11 22.54
N LYS A 110 50.07 -17.84 22.22
CA LYS A 110 49.82 -19.17 22.72
C LYS A 110 49.03 -20.00 21.74
N MET A 111 49.28 -21.28 21.71
CA MET A 111 48.54 -22.26 20.92
C MET A 111 47.89 -23.27 21.85
N LEU A 112 46.59 -23.46 21.75
CA LEU A 112 45.80 -24.36 22.59
C LEU A 112 45.14 -25.42 21.68
N GLN A 113 45.29 -26.66 22.02
CA GLN A 113 44.62 -27.75 21.31
C GLN A 113 43.36 -28.10 22.12
N MET A 114 42.23 -27.93 21.46
CA MET A 114 40.90 -28.11 22.07
C MET A 114 40.51 -29.62 22.06
N PRO A 115 39.66 -30.09 23.01
CA PRO A 115 39.21 -31.50 23.07
C PRO A 115 38.46 -31.95 21.80
N ASP A 116 37.90 -31.06 21.02
CA ASP A 116 37.19 -31.32 19.75
C ASP A 116 38.14 -31.53 18.56
N GLY A 117 39.46 -31.46 18.76
CA GLY A 117 40.48 -31.63 17.74
C GLY A 117 40.86 -30.32 17.04
N ASN A 118 40.13 -29.22 17.26
CA ASN A 118 40.44 -27.91 16.69
C ASN A 118 41.65 -27.28 17.40
N THR A 119 42.40 -26.42 16.69
CA THR A 119 43.52 -25.68 17.28
C THR A 119 43.10 -24.20 17.43
N THR A 120 43.06 -23.70 18.64
CA THR A 120 42.86 -22.28 18.94
C THR A 120 44.19 -21.59 19.18
N VAL A 121 44.42 -20.47 18.53
CA VAL A 121 45.65 -19.69 18.60
C VAL A 121 45.32 -18.30 19.08
N ILE A 122 46.04 -17.83 20.09
CA ILE A 122 45.96 -16.47 20.59
C ILE A 122 46.97 -15.62 19.84
N LEU A 123 46.45 -14.66 19.05
CA LEU A 123 47.23 -13.78 18.22
C LEU A 123 47.19 -12.34 18.76
N GLN A 124 48.35 -11.68 18.82
CA GLN A 124 48.44 -10.25 19.07
C GLN A 124 48.80 -9.52 17.75
N GLY A 125 47.96 -8.60 17.34
CA GLY A 125 48.26 -7.72 16.21
C GLY A 125 49.41 -6.78 16.51
N LYS A 126 50.34 -6.64 15.56
CA LYS A 126 51.51 -5.73 15.70
C LYS A 126 51.32 -4.52 14.75
N LYS A 127 51.73 -4.63 13.53
CA LYS A 127 51.76 -3.55 12.52
C LYS A 127 50.89 -3.90 11.32
N ARG A 128 50.29 -2.88 10.69
CA ARG A 128 49.62 -3.06 9.41
C ARG A 128 50.64 -3.23 8.28
N PHE A 129 50.32 -4.07 7.30
CA PHE A 129 51.12 -4.26 6.12
C PHE A 129 50.29 -4.30 4.86
N LEU A 130 50.94 -4.02 3.73
CA LEU A 130 50.38 -4.18 2.40
C LEU A 130 50.88 -5.50 1.80
N LEU A 131 49.97 -6.36 1.36
CA LEU A 131 50.25 -7.62 0.70
C LEU A 131 50.65 -7.34 -0.74
N LYS A 132 51.83 -7.82 -1.19
CA LYS A 132 52.38 -7.52 -2.51
C LYS A 132 52.33 -8.70 -3.47
N GLU A 133 53.25 -9.63 -3.35
CA GLU A 133 53.39 -10.75 -4.28
C GLU A 133 53.42 -12.08 -3.54
N GLU A 134 52.79 -13.08 -4.17
CA GLU A 134 52.82 -14.44 -3.68
C GLU A 134 54.21 -15.06 -3.94
N VAL A 135 54.86 -15.52 -2.87
CA VAL A 135 56.15 -16.21 -2.96
C VAL A 135 55.95 -17.72 -3.01
N GLN A 136 54.93 -18.21 -2.34
CA GLN A 136 54.64 -19.64 -2.24
C GLN A 136 53.19 -19.87 -1.95
N SER A 137 52.54 -20.84 -2.63
CA SER A 137 51.13 -21.24 -2.40
C SER A 137 50.97 -22.55 -1.59
N THR A 138 51.94 -23.43 -1.66
CA THR A 138 51.94 -24.72 -0.97
C THR A 138 53.18 -24.95 -0.11
N PRO A 139 53.06 -25.46 1.16
CA PRO A 139 51.89 -26.01 1.77
C PRO A 139 50.92 -24.98 2.34
N TYR A 140 51.29 -23.72 2.44
CA TYR A 140 50.50 -22.54 2.84
C TYR A 140 51.03 -21.29 2.13
N ILE A 141 50.22 -20.26 2.08
CA ILE A 141 50.58 -19.00 1.40
C ILE A 141 51.71 -18.31 2.16
N LYS A 142 52.80 -17.96 1.41
CA LYS A 142 53.81 -17.00 1.85
C LYS A 142 53.86 -15.86 0.85
N ALA A 143 53.93 -14.65 1.36
CA ALA A 143 53.90 -13.47 0.52
C ALA A 143 54.89 -12.41 0.98
N THR A 144 55.39 -11.62 0.04
CA THR A 144 56.14 -10.41 0.28
C THR A 144 55.22 -9.33 0.81
N ILE A 145 55.64 -8.64 1.85
CA ILE A 145 54.87 -7.58 2.50
C ILE A 145 55.62 -6.26 2.47
N GLU A 146 54.90 -5.15 2.48
CA GLU A 146 55.45 -3.80 2.63
C GLU A 146 54.79 -3.12 3.84
N PRO A 147 55.56 -2.40 4.67
CA PRO A 147 54.97 -1.67 5.81
C PRO A 147 53.89 -0.69 5.35
N PHE A 148 52.71 -0.72 5.99
CA PHE A 148 51.65 0.18 5.66
C PHE A 148 51.92 1.59 6.17
N LYS A 149 51.97 2.58 5.27
CA LYS A 149 52.32 3.96 5.61
C LYS A 149 51.10 4.70 6.15
N GLU A 150 51.15 5.09 7.41
CA GLU A 150 50.11 5.92 8.04
C GLU A 150 50.41 7.41 7.82
N VAL A 151 49.35 8.17 7.60
CA VAL A 151 49.45 9.62 7.48
C VAL A 151 49.48 10.24 8.88
N LYS A 152 50.59 10.94 9.19
CA LYS A 152 50.72 11.67 10.46
C LYS A 152 49.63 12.75 10.53
N HIS A 153 48.83 12.74 11.59
CA HIS A 153 47.83 13.77 11.84
C HIS A 153 48.27 14.65 13.04
N LYS A 154 47.69 15.86 13.14
CA LYS A 154 47.91 16.73 14.31
C LYS A 154 46.80 16.50 15.34
N ASP A 155 47.18 16.32 16.57
CA ASP A 155 46.30 16.27 17.75
C ASP A 155 45.76 17.67 18.06
N ASP A 156 44.69 18.05 17.34
CA ASP A 156 43.96 19.28 17.60
C ASP A 156 42.80 19.06 18.60
N LYS A 157 42.22 20.18 19.07
CA LYS A 157 41.12 20.14 20.07
C LYS A 157 39.91 19.36 19.55
N GLU A 158 39.65 19.43 18.24
CA GLU A 158 38.50 18.78 17.61
C GLU A 158 38.67 17.25 17.58
N PHE A 159 39.86 16.77 17.27
CA PHE A 159 40.18 15.35 17.27
C PHE A 159 40.11 14.76 18.70
N LYS A 160 40.61 15.50 19.70
CA LYS A 160 40.47 15.08 21.12
C LYS A 160 39.01 15.01 21.56
N ALA A 161 38.17 15.96 21.15
CA ALA A 161 36.73 15.92 21.41
C ALA A 161 36.05 14.70 20.74
N MET A 162 36.42 14.38 19.50
CA MET A 162 35.93 13.21 18.80
C MET A 162 36.30 11.91 19.50
N VAL A 163 37.54 11.75 19.97
CA VAL A 163 38.00 10.58 20.72
C VAL A 163 37.25 10.47 22.04
N SER A 164 36.97 11.58 22.71
CA SER A 164 36.12 11.59 23.92
C SER A 164 34.70 11.09 23.63
N SER A 165 34.09 11.60 22.52
CA SER A 165 32.75 11.16 22.09
C SER A 165 32.74 9.65 21.78
N ILE A 166 33.78 9.12 21.15
CA ILE A 166 33.91 7.68 20.88
C ILE A 166 33.97 6.89 22.22
N LYS A 167 34.73 7.35 23.20
CA LYS A 167 34.78 6.73 24.55
C LYS A 167 33.39 6.74 25.21
N ASP A 168 32.72 7.88 25.19
CA ASP A 168 31.41 8.05 25.82
C ASP A 168 30.33 7.18 25.17
N MET A 169 30.30 7.12 23.83
CA MET A 169 29.38 6.24 23.11
C MET A 169 29.66 4.77 23.36
N ALA A 170 30.93 4.35 23.36
CA ALA A 170 31.27 2.97 23.66
C ALA A 170 30.86 2.60 25.11
N MET A 171 31.00 3.51 26.05
CA MET A 171 30.54 3.33 27.43
C MET A 171 29.01 3.18 27.51
N ASN A 172 28.26 4.03 26.77
CA ASN A 172 26.80 3.95 26.73
C ASN A 172 26.33 2.62 26.12
N ILE A 173 26.98 2.17 25.07
CA ILE A 173 26.69 0.86 24.44
C ILE A 173 26.91 -0.28 25.45
N ILE A 174 28.01 -0.24 26.21
CA ILE A 174 28.30 -1.24 27.26
C ILE A 174 27.21 -1.22 28.33
N GLN A 175 26.79 -0.04 28.80
CA GLN A 175 25.76 0.09 29.83
C GLN A 175 24.37 -0.41 29.35
N LEU A 176 24.04 -0.20 28.08
CA LEU A 176 22.77 -0.60 27.49
C LEU A 176 22.75 -2.07 27.02
N SER A 177 23.91 -2.72 26.94
CA SER A 177 24.05 -4.09 26.47
C SER A 177 24.15 -5.07 27.61
N PRO A 178 23.11 -5.90 27.88
CA PRO A 178 23.13 -6.83 29.03
C PRO A 178 24.17 -7.95 28.88
N ASN A 179 24.73 -8.16 27.72
CA ASN A 179 25.67 -9.25 27.41
C ASN A 179 27.13 -8.83 27.54
N ILE A 180 27.43 -7.53 27.72
CA ILE A 180 28.82 -7.04 27.86
C ILE A 180 29.13 -6.84 29.33
N PRO A 181 30.21 -7.46 29.83
CA PRO A 181 30.66 -7.25 31.21
C PRO A 181 31.00 -5.78 31.51
N SER A 182 30.64 -5.30 32.69
CA SER A 182 30.92 -3.91 33.14
C SER A 182 32.40 -3.57 33.18
N GLU A 183 33.28 -4.57 33.33
CA GLU A 183 34.74 -4.50 33.34
C GLU A 183 35.29 -3.99 31.99
N ALA A 184 34.59 -4.26 30.89
CA ALA A 184 34.96 -3.75 29.58
C ALA A 184 34.93 -2.21 29.54
N GLY A 185 34.01 -1.57 30.26
CA GLY A 185 33.96 -0.12 30.42
C GLY A 185 35.17 0.45 31.16
N ILE A 186 35.69 -0.27 32.19
CA ILE A 186 36.89 0.13 32.90
C ILE A 186 38.11 0.06 31.97
N ALA A 187 38.20 -0.99 31.15
CA ALA A 187 39.27 -1.14 30.17
C ALA A 187 39.30 0.03 29.17
N ILE A 188 38.15 0.37 28.55
CA ILE A 188 38.07 1.49 27.59
C ILE A 188 38.46 2.82 28.22
N ARG A 189 38.07 3.05 29.49
CA ARG A 189 38.37 4.29 30.20
C ARG A 189 39.88 4.45 30.41
N ASN A 190 40.59 3.37 30.68
CA ASN A 190 42.00 3.34 31.01
C ASN A 190 42.94 3.27 29.80
N ILE A 191 42.41 3.14 28.57
CA ILE A 191 43.24 3.19 27.35
C ILE A 191 43.72 4.63 27.14
N GLU A 192 45.04 4.81 27.16
CA GLU A 192 45.71 6.11 26.95
C GLU A 192 46.05 6.37 25.49
N SER A 193 46.45 5.34 24.74
CA SER A 193 46.76 5.49 23.31
C SER A 193 45.51 5.65 22.48
N THR A 194 45.39 6.76 21.73
CA THR A 194 44.29 7.06 20.84
C THR A 194 44.20 6.09 19.67
N SER A 195 45.34 5.67 19.11
CA SER A 195 45.38 4.72 18.02
C SER A 195 44.95 3.34 18.46
N PHE A 196 45.39 2.89 19.62
CA PHE A 196 44.99 1.62 20.19
C PHE A 196 43.50 1.63 20.58
N LEU A 197 42.99 2.73 21.15
CA LEU A 197 41.57 2.87 21.45
C LEU A 197 40.70 2.67 20.23
N ILE A 198 41.01 3.35 19.11
CA ILE A 198 40.29 3.25 17.87
C ILE A 198 40.36 1.82 17.32
N ASN A 199 41.53 1.18 17.34
CA ASN A 199 41.71 -0.20 16.93
C ASN A 199 40.93 -1.19 17.81
N PHE A 200 40.96 -1.00 19.13
CA PHE A 200 40.23 -1.83 20.08
C PHE A 200 38.70 -1.75 19.86
N ILE A 201 38.18 -0.54 19.69
CA ILE A 201 36.76 -0.34 19.45
C ILE A 201 36.38 -0.91 18.08
N SER A 202 37.18 -0.66 17.02
CA SER A 202 36.95 -1.20 15.67
C SER A 202 36.90 -2.74 15.65
N SER A 203 37.72 -3.39 16.45
CA SER A 203 37.72 -4.84 16.56
C SER A 203 36.43 -5.38 17.21
N ASN A 204 35.93 -4.69 18.23
CA ASN A 204 34.83 -5.15 19.09
C ASN A 204 33.44 -4.58 18.74
N MET A 205 33.36 -3.60 17.84
CA MET A 205 32.06 -3.02 17.43
C MET A 205 31.25 -3.99 16.57
N ASN A 206 29.93 -3.81 16.57
CA ASN A 206 28.98 -4.59 15.79
C ASN A 206 28.95 -4.08 14.33
N ALA A 207 29.96 -4.46 13.55
CA ALA A 207 30.04 -4.16 12.13
C ALA A 207 30.41 -5.40 11.33
N ASP A 208 30.00 -5.45 10.08
CA ASP A 208 30.35 -6.55 9.20
C ASP A 208 31.88 -6.55 8.88
N MET A 209 32.33 -7.64 8.34
CA MET A 209 33.76 -7.80 8.01
C MET A 209 34.24 -6.76 7.01
N PHE A 210 33.41 -6.35 6.06
CA PHE A 210 33.76 -5.35 5.05
C PHE A 210 33.99 -3.97 5.69
N ALA A 211 33.10 -3.53 6.57
CA ALA A 211 33.26 -2.28 7.31
C ALA A 211 34.51 -2.30 8.22
N LYS A 212 34.76 -3.41 8.91
CA LYS A 212 36.00 -3.58 9.72
C LYS A 212 37.25 -3.55 8.84
N GLN A 213 37.21 -4.15 7.66
CA GLN A 213 38.32 -4.11 6.72
C GLN A 213 38.56 -2.69 6.16
N GLN A 214 37.52 -1.93 5.86
CA GLN A 214 37.64 -0.51 5.47
C GLN A 214 38.33 0.32 6.55
N LEU A 215 37.98 0.08 7.83
CA LEU A 215 38.66 0.74 8.95
C LEU A 215 40.14 0.37 9.05
N LEU A 216 40.49 -0.89 8.77
CA LEU A 216 41.89 -1.32 8.74
C LEU A 216 42.69 -0.68 7.60
N GLU A 217 42.05 -0.45 6.45
CA GLU A 217 42.66 0.12 5.23
C GLU A 217 42.77 1.65 5.28
N GLU A 218 41.99 2.35 6.10
CA GLU A 218 42.04 3.80 6.19
C GLU A 218 43.43 4.26 6.76
N THR A 219 44.12 5.07 5.98
CA THR A 219 45.46 5.57 6.30
C THR A 219 45.43 6.74 7.30
N ASN A 220 44.36 7.52 7.32
CA ASN A 220 44.19 8.71 8.14
C ASN A 220 43.42 8.37 9.42
N LEU A 221 44.08 8.50 10.58
CA LEU A 221 43.51 8.17 11.88
C LEU A 221 42.25 8.99 12.19
N ARG A 222 42.18 10.26 11.79
CA ARG A 222 40.99 11.12 11.97
C ARG A 222 39.79 10.63 11.16
N LYS A 223 40.01 10.22 9.91
CA LYS A 223 38.94 9.64 9.10
C LYS A 223 38.46 8.30 9.69
N ARG A 224 39.40 7.47 10.16
CA ARG A 224 39.06 6.22 10.84
C ARG A 224 38.23 6.46 12.08
N ALA A 225 38.61 7.46 12.90
CA ALA A 225 37.83 7.86 14.08
C ALA A 225 36.40 8.32 13.71
N ASN A 226 36.23 9.10 12.63
CA ASN A 226 34.91 9.49 12.15
C ASN A 226 34.04 8.29 11.75
N LEU A 227 34.60 7.34 11.02
CA LEU A 227 33.88 6.12 10.62
C LEU A 227 33.47 5.29 11.83
N VAL A 228 34.38 5.17 12.83
CA VAL A 228 34.04 4.49 14.10
C VAL A 228 32.92 5.21 14.84
N LEU A 229 32.95 6.54 14.90
CA LEU A 229 31.93 7.35 15.54
C LEU A 229 30.56 7.17 14.87
N GLU A 230 30.53 7.12 13.54
CA GLU A 230 29.31 6.88 12.74
C GLU A 230 28.70 5.51 13.05
N HIS A 231 29.52 4.46 13.05
CA HIS A 231 29.06 3.11 13.40
C HIS A 231 28.56 3.01 14.83
N LEU A 232 29.27 3.58 15.81
CA LEU A 232 28.83 3.58 17.20
C LEU A 232 27.53 4.34 17.41
N THR A 233 27.30 5.42 16.64
CA THR A 233 26.04 6.19 16.68
C THR A 233 24.86 5.33 16.23
N LEU A 234 25.04 4.60 15.13
CA LEU A 234 24.00 3.67 14.63
C LEU A 234 23.73 2.53 15.62
N ASP A 235 24.79 1.94 16.18
CA ASP A 235 24.66 0.87 17.18
C ASP A 235 23.93 1.35 18.44
N LEU A 236 24.25 2.55 18.92
CA LEU A 236 23.60 3.14 20.09
C LEU A 236 22.10 3.36 19.84
N GLN A 237 21.74 3.95 18.69
CA GLN A 237 20.34 4.18 18.30
C GLN A 237 19.55 2.85 18.21
N MET A 238 20.16 1.81 17.64
CA MET A 238 19.54 0.49 17.56
C MET A 238 19.34 -0.16 18.94
N LEU A 239 20.31 -0.01 19.83
CA LEU A 239 20.22 -0.51 21.21
C LEU A 239 19.17 0.24 22.04
N GLU A 240 19.10 1.55 21.90
CA GLU A 240 18.05 2.37 22.55
C GLU A 240 16.65 1.97 22.05
N LEU A 241 16.47 1.80 20.76
CA LEU A 241 15.20 1.34 20.17
C LEU A 241 14.83 -0.08 20.66
N LYS A 242 15.80 -0.99 20.67
CA LYS A 242 15.62 -2.36 21.19
C LYS A 242 15.22 -2.36 22.66
N ASN A 243 15.87 -1.52 23.50
CA ASN A 243 15.55 -1.38 24.92
C ASN A 243 14.17 -0.73 25.14
N GLN A 244 13.76 0.25 24.30
CA GLN A 244 12.42 0.83 24.35
C GLN A 244 11.35 -0.21 24.00
N ILE A 245 11.59 -1.03 22.99
CA ILE A 245 10.68 -2.12 22.60
C ILE A 245 10.62 -3.16 23.73
N GLN A 246 11.77 -3.57 24.25
CA GLN A 246 11.83 -4.54 25.35
C GLN A 246 11.19 -4.00 26.64
N SER A 247 11.35 -2.71 26.96
CA SER A 247 10.70 -2.12 28.13
C SER A 247 9.18 -2.06 27.98
N LYS A 248 8.67 -1.74 26.76
CA LYS A 248 7.22 -1.83 26.46
C LYS A 248 6.71 -3.26 26.59
N VAL A 249 7.40 -4.22 26.00
CA VAL A 249 7.05 -5.65 26.11
C VAL A 249 7.15 -6.12 27.54
N ARG A 250 8.13 -5.63 28.32
CA ARG A 250 8.29 -5.98 29.74
C ARG A 250 7.19 -5.39 30.61
N VAL A 251 6.77 -4.13 30.34
CA VAL A 251 5.63 -3.51 31.03
C VAL A 251 4.33 -4.26 30.72
N ASP A 252 4.13 -4.70 29.48
CA ASP A 252 2.99 -5.52 29.10
C ASP A 252 3.08 -6.94 29.68
N LEU A 253 4.28 -7.53 29.74
CA LEU A 253 4.55 -8.82 30.39
C LEU A 253 4.46 -8.71 31.91
N ASP A 254 4.99 -7.65 32.56
CA ASP A 254 4.87 -7.41 33.98
C ASP A 254 3.41 -7.19 34.37
N LYS A 255 2.63 -6.53 33.53
CA LYS A 255 1.18 -6.42 33.70
C LYS A 255 0.49 -7.78 33.57
N GLN A 256 0.84 -8.56 32.56
CA GLN A 256 0.33 -9.93 32.40
C GLN A 256 0.85 -10.86 33.50
N GLN A 257 2.13 -10.76 33.90
CA GLN A 257 2.67 -11.54 35.02
C GLN A 257 2.09 -11.09 36.35
N ARG A 258 1.85 -9.79 36.55
CA ARG A 258 1.19 -9.29 37.76
C ARG A 258 -0.27 -9.74 37.80
N ASP A 259 -0.97 -9.70 36.68
CA ASP A 259 -2.32 -10.24 36.55
C ASP A 259 -2.32 -11.77 36.69
N TYR A 260 -1.32 -12.45 36.16
CA TYR A 260 -1.09 -13.90 36.36
C TYR A 260 -0.71 -14.21 37.81
N PHE A 261 0.20 -13.42 38.43
CA PHE A 261 0.62 -13.63 39.84
C PHE A 261 -0.49 -13.28 40.81
N LEU A 262 -1.27 -12.23 40.54
CA LEU A 262 -2.49 -11.92 41.28
C LEU A 262 -3.54 -13.00 41.10
N ASN A 263 -3.70 -13.52 39.91
CA ASN A 263 -4.58 -14.66 39.65
C ASN A 263 -4.06 -15.95 40.30
N GLN A 264 -2.76 -16.15 40.35
CA GLN A 264 -2.15 -17.31 41.04
C GLN A 264 -2.17 -17.16 42.55
N GLN A 265 -1.96 -15.97 43.10
CA GLN A 265 -2.21 -15.69 44.53
C GLN A 265 -3.69 -15.80 44.86
N LEU A 266 -4.59 -15.30 44.01
CA LEU A 266 -6.02 -15.56 44.10
C LEU A 266 -6.30 -17.06 44.08
N LYS A 267 -5.64 -17.80 43.18
CA LYS A 267 -5.76 -19.25 43.06
C LYS A 267 -5.26 -19.96 44.30
N THR A 268 -4.09 -19.60 44.86
CA THR A 268 -3.51 -20.18 46.09
C THR A 268 -4.35 -19.81 47.32
N ILE A 269 -4.81 -18.56 47.40
CA ILE A 269 -5.73 -18.12 48.45
C ILE A 269 -7.10 -18.83 48.31
N GLN A 270 -7.53 -19.07 47.10
CA GLN A 270 -8.76 -19.81 46.81
C GLN A 270 -8.62 -21.31 47.08
N GLU A 271 -7.46 -21.89 46.80
CA GLU A 271 -7.11 -23.28 47.17
C GLU A 271 -7.00 -23.43 48.69
N GLU A 272 -6.42 -22.45 49.41
CA GLU A 272 -6.36 -22.41 50.86
C GLU A 272 -7.72 -22.16 51.53
N LEU A 273 -8.66 -21.46 50.80
CA LEU A 273 -10.03 -21.25 51.22
C LEU A 273 -10.96 -22.40 50.85
N GLY A 274 -10.45 -23.49 50.25
CA GLY A 274 -11.20 -24.71 49.95
C GLY A 274 -12.12 -24.66 48.75
N GLY A 275 -11.93 -23.66 47.83
CA GLY A 275 -12.67 -23.52 46.55
C GLY A 275 -11.92 -24.13 45.38
N ASN A 276 -12.50 -25.11 44.70
CA ASN A 276 -11.96 -25.62 43.44
C ASN A 276 -12.01 -24.52 42.35
N THR A 277 -10.90 -24.23 41.65
CA THR A 277 -10.80 -23.17 40.63
C THR A 277 -11.87 -23.27 39.56
N PRO A 278 -12.23 -24.47 39.06
CA PRO A 278 -13.30 -24.66 38.10
C PRO A 278 -14.70 -24.26 38.63
N ASP A 279 -14.98 -24.50 39.89
CA ASP A 279 -16.25 -24.14 40.53
C ASP A 279 -16.44 -22.61 40.60
N LEU A 280 -15.33 -21.88 40.81
CA LEU A 280 -15.35 -20.41 40.82
C LEU A 280 -15.52 -19.80 39.43
N GLU A 281 -14.95 -20.41 38.39
CA GLU A 281 -15.21 -20.02 37.00
C GLU A 281 -16.67 -20.20 36.63
N ILE A 282 -17.26 -21.36 36.98
CA ILE A 282 -18.66 -21.65 36.79
C ILE A 282 -19.56 -20.68 37.57
N GLU A 283 -19.21 -20.37 38.82
CA GLU A 283 -19.92 -19.39 39.63
C GLU A 283 -19.87 -17.99 39.04
N SER A 284 -18.69 -17.58 38.54
CA SER A 284 -18.53 -16.31 37.87
C SER A 284 -19.37 -16.20 36.59
N LEU A 285 -19.40 -17.24 35.77
CA LEU A 285 -20.25 -17.33 34.58
C LEU A 285 -21.74 -17.26 34.95
N ARG A 286 -22.16 -17.96 36.06
CA ARG A 286 -23.50 -17.91 36.60
C ARG A 286 -23.89 -16.51 37.09
N LEU A 287 -23.00 -15.82 37.80
CA LEU A 287 -23.22 -14.45 38.26
C LEU A 287 -23.31 -13.43 37.11
N ARG A 288 -22.48 -13.61 36.08
CA ARG A 288 -22.56 -12.77 34.86
C ARG A 288 -23.85 -13.03 34.12
N SER A 289 -24.28 -14.28 33.98
CA SER A 289 -25.52 -14.65 33.30
C SER A 289 -26.77 -14.10 33.99
N SER A 290 -26.82 -14.06 35.32
CA SER A 290 -27.95 -13.51 36.06
C SER A 290 -28.13 -11.99 35.87
N LYS A 291 -27.06 -11.28 35.51
CA LYS A 291 -27.11 -9.83 35.20
C LYS A 291 -27.43 -9.54 33.74
N LYS A 292 -27.33 -10.54 32.85
CA LYS A 292 -27.53 -10.39 31.40
C LYS A 292 -29.03 -10.44 31.08
N LYS A 293 -29.46 -9.51 30.22
CA LYS A 293 -30.86 -9.50 29.71
C LYS A 293 -30.87 -10.22 28.36
N TRP A 294 -31.40 -11.40 28.34
CA TRP A 294 -31.55 -12.21 27.12
C TRP A 294 -32.96 -12.86 27.05
N ALA A 295 -33.30 -13.39 25.86
CA ALA A 295 -34.56 -14.14 25.68
C ALA A 295 -34.54 -15.44 26.51
N LYS A 296 -35.73 -15.92 26.87
CA LYS A 296 -35.87 -17.12 27.69
C LYS A 296 -35.14 -18.33 27.11
N GLU A 297 -35.24 -18.52 25.79
CA GLU A 297 -34.63 -19.63 25.08
C GLU A 297 -33.10 -19.60 25.17
N VAL A 298 -32.51 -18.42 25.01
CA VAL A 298 -31.05 -18.22 25.14
C VAL A 298 -30.57 -18.48 26.55
N GLY A 299 -31.33 -18.01 27.56
CA GLY A 299 -31.03 -18.26 28.97
C GLY A 299 -31.09 -19.73 29.33
N GLU A 300 -32.11 -20.46 28.84
CA GLU A 300 -32.26 -21.88 29.03
C GLU A 300 -31.15 -22.69 28.35
N HIS A 301 -30.74 -22.30 27.14
CA HIS A 301 -29.62 -22.88 26.42
C HIS A 301 -28.32 -22.67 27.19
N PHE A 302 -28.04 -21.42 27.61
CA PHE A 302 -26.85 -21.10 28.41
C PHE A 302 -26.81 -21.92 29.70
N GLY A 303 -27.93 -22.07 30.40
CA GLY A 303 -28.04 -22.87 31.61
C GLY A 303 -27.67 -24.33 31.38
N LYS A 304 -28.22 -24.95 30.31
CA LYS A 304 -27.89 -26.34 29.93
C LYS A 304 -26.42 -26.52 29.62
N GLU A 305 -25.80 -25.62 28.84
CA GLU A 305 -24.40 -25.69 28.52
C GLU A 305 -23.49 -25.44 29.75
N LEU A 306 -23.90 -24.57 30.67
CA LEU A 306 -23.22 -24.34 31.94
C LEU A 306 -23.27 -25.59 32.85
N GLU A 307 -24.43 -26.29 32.92
CA GLU A 307 -24.52 -27.55 33.62
C GLU A 307 -23.66 -28.65 32.99
N LYS A 308 -23.52 -28.66 31.66
CA LYS A 308 -22.65 -29.56 30.93
C LYS A 308 -21.20 -29.27 31.25
N LEU A 309 -20.79 -28.00 31.28
CA LEU A 309 -19.43 -27.57 31.70
C LEU A 309 -19.14 -28.07 33.13
N ALA A 310 -20.08 -27.96 34.07
CA ALA A 310 -19.92 -28.40 35.44
C ALA A 310 -19.67 -29.90 35.57
N ARG A 311 -20.11 -30.71 34.59
CA ARG A 311 -19.87 -32.17 34.53
C ARG A 311 -18.62 -32.56 33.71
N THR A 312 -18.03 -31.60 32.99
CA THR A 312 -16.88 -31.88 32.11
C THR A 312 -15.60 -31.82 32.93
N ASN A 313 -14.68 -32.80 32.68
CA ASN A 313 -13.41 -32.82 33.36
C ASN A 313 -12.59 -31.57 32.98
N PRO A 314 -12.12 -30.74 33.92
CA PRO A 314 -11.35 -29.55 33.66
C PRO A 314 -10.03 -29.77 32.89
N ALA A 315 -9.48 -30.99 32.94
CA ALA A 315 -8.28 -31.38 32.21
C ALA A 315 -8.57 -31.77 30.72
N ALA A 316 -9.83 -31.90 30.35
CA ALA A 316 -10.20 -32.23 28.97
C ALA A 316 -10.10 -31.02 28.06
N ALA A 317 -9.67 -31.22 26.81
CA ALA A 317 -9.60 -30.17 25.80
C ALA A 317 -10.95 -29.46 25.55
N ASP A 318 -12.04 -30.21 25.66
CA ASP A 318 -13.41 -29.71 25.50
C ASP A 318 -13.80 -28.68 26.57
N TYR A 319 -13.20 -28.72 27.76
CA TYR A 319 -13.51 -27.80 28.86
C TYR A 319 -13.22 -26.34 28.45
N SER A 320 -12.04 -26.09 27.87
CA SER A 320 -11.67 -24.76 27.40
C SER A 320 -12.53 -24.28 26.20
N VAL A 321 -12.92 -25.19 25.33
CA VAL A 321 -13.84 -24.87 24.22
C VAL A 321 -15.21 -24.47 24.76
N GLN A 322 -15.74 -25.18 25.77
CA GLN A 322 -17.02 -24.86 26.40
C GLN A 322 -16.98 -23.53 27.16
N ILE A 323 -15.90 -23.21 27.87
CA ILE A 323 -15.73 -21.91 28.53
C ILE A 323 -15.77 -20.79 27.48
N ASN A 324 -14.94 -20.87 26.42
CA ASN A 324 -14.89 -19.88 25.38
C ASN A 324 -16.27 -19.69 24.70
N TYR A 325 -17.01 -20.75 24.54
CA TYR A 325 -18.38 -20.72 24.02
C TYR A 325 -19.35 -19.97 24.96
N LEU A 326 -19.33 -20.28 26.25
CA LEU A 326 -20.17 -19.61 27.24
C LEU A 326 -19.80 -18.14 27.41
N GLU A 327 -18.50 -17.82 27.36
CA GLU A 327 -18.04 -16.45 27.35
C GLU A 327 -18.50 -15.69 26.11
N LEU A 328 -18.49 -16.33 24.92
CA LEU A 328 -19.05 -15.72 23.72
C LEU A 328 -20.52 -15.37 23.89
N LEU A 329 -21.33 -16.30 24.43
CA LEU A 329 -22.74 -16.07 24.67
C LEU A 329 -22.98 -14.90 25.65
N LEU A 330 -22.14 -14.74 26.66
CA LEU A 330 -22.17 -13.62 27.60
C LEU A 330 -21.74 -12.29 26.97
N ASP A 331 -20.78 -12.33 26.09
CA ASP A 331 -20.23 -11.14 25.46
C ASP A 331 -21.11 -10.60 24.31
N LEU A 332 -22.02 -11.43 23.78
CA LEU A 332 -22.97 -10.99 22.75
C LEU A 332 -24.00 -9.99 23.33
N PRO A 333 -24.27 -8.91 22.59
CA PRO A 333 -25.22 -7.86 23.05
C PRO A 333 -26.69 -8.21 22.74
N TRP A 334 -27.23 -9.21 23.39
CA TRP A 334 -28.60 -9.74 23.13
C TRP A 334 -29.71 -8.69 23.20
N SER A 335 -29.66 -7.79 24.16
CA SER A 335 -30.66 -6.75 24.38
C SER A 335 -30.04 -5.40 24.71
N GLU A 336 -28.81 -5.19 24.26
CA GLU A 336 -28.03 -3.98 24.48
C GLU A 336 -28.16 -3.05 23.28
N PHE A 337 -29.07 -2.08 23.38
CA PHE A 337 -29.32 -1.14 22.28
C PHE A 337 -28.70 0.23 22.53
N THR A 338 -28.12 0.81 21.51
CA THR A 338 -27.78 2.24 21.50
C THR A 338 -29.04 3.07 21.28
N LYS A 339 -29.10 4.23 21.92
CA LYS A 339 -30.27 5.12 21.79
C LYS A 339 -30.23 5.79 20.41
N ASP A 340 -31.27 5.54 19.62
CA ASP A 340 -31.40 6.10 18.28
C ASP A 340 -31.73 7.58 18.30
N ASN A 341 -31.09 8.32 17.40
CA ASN A 341 -31.40 9.72 17.18
C ASN A 341 -31.91 9.92 15.74
N PHE A 342 -33.19 10.04 15.57
CA PHE A 342 -33.85 10.30 14.29
C PHE A 342 -34.12 11.81 14.05
N ASP A 343 -33.20 12.68 14.48
CA ASP A 343 -33.21 14.09 14.08
C ASP A 343 -32.69 14.26 12.66
N LEU A 344 -33.58 14.37 11.69
CA LEU A 344 -33.26 14.48 10.27
C LEU A 344 -32.49 15.77 9.95
N LYS A 345 -32.73 16.87 10.68
CA LYS A 345 -31.96 18.12 10.50
C LYS A 345 -30.53 17.96 10.94
N ARG A 346 -30.29 17.22 12.03
CA ARG A 346 -28.94 16.85 12.47
C ARG A 346 -28.28 15.89 11.49
N ALA A 347 -29.02 14.89 11.00
CA ALA A 347 -28.53 13.95 10.00
C ALA A 347 -28.04 14.67 8.73
N GLN A 348 -28.85 15.61 8.23
CA GLN A 348 -28.50 16.45 7.10
C GLN A 348 -27.18 17.22 7.36
N LYS A 349 -27.07 17.90 8.52
CA LYS A 349 -25.86 18.62 8.88
C LYS A 349 -24.61 17.74 8.97
N VAL A 350 -24.74 16.51 9.49
CA VAL A 350 -23.62 15.55 9.56
C VAL A 350 -23.19 15.13 8.17
N LEU A 351 -24.16 14.79 7.30
CA LEU A 351 -23.88 14.39 5.91
C LEU A 351 -23.22 15.55 5.13
N ASP A 352 -23.70 16.79 5.29
CA ASP A 352 -23.14 17.97 4.62
C ASP A 352 -21.74 18.32 5.11
N LYS A 353 -21.48 18.12 6.40
CA LYS A 353 -20.17 18.35 6.98
C LYS A 353 -19.14 17.30 6.55
N ASP A 354 -19.55 16.04 6.50
CA ASP A 354 -18.61 14.92 6.25
C ASP A 354 -18.44 14.63 4.73
N HIS A 355 -19.37 15.12 3.88
CA HIS A 355 -19.37 14.88 2.43
C HIS A 355 -19.71 16.13 1.64
N PHE A 356 -18.84 16.54 0.75
CA PHE A 356 -19.11 17.61 -0.20
C PHE A 356 -19.88 17.07 -1.42
N GLY A 357 -20.84 17.85 -1.95
CA GLY A 357 -21.68 17.42 -3.08
C GLY A 357 -22.59 16.25 -2.73
N LEU A 358 -22.86 15.38 -3.68
CA LEU A 358 -23.73 14.20 -3.55
C LEU A 358 -25.16 14.53 -3.07
N ASP A 359 -25.72 15.66 -3.46
CA ASP A 359 -26.99 16.20 -2.92
C ASP A 359 -28.13 15.21 -3.10
N LYS A 360 -28.27 14.56 -4.28
CA LYS A 360 -29.28 13.52 -4.53
C LYS A 360 -29.12 12.30 -3.60
N VAL A 361 -27.88 11.85 -3.41
CA VAL A 361 -27.58 10.70 -2.53
C VAL A 361 -27.95 11.03 -1.08
N LYS A 362 -27.56 12.23 -0.62
CA LYS A 362 -27.92 12.69 0.74
C LYS A 362 -29.42 12.81 0.91
N GLN A 363 -30.13 13.36 -0.06
CA GLN A 363 -31.57 13.46 -0.03
C GLN A 363 -32.22 12.09 0.07
N ARG A 364 -31.81 11.12 -0.74
CA ARG A 364 -32.33 9.74 -0.67
C ARG A 364 -32.05 9.09 0.67
N ILE A 365 -30.85 9.31 1.25
CA ILE A 365 -30.55 8.83 2.60
C ILE A 365 -31.49 9.46 3.64
N ILE A 366 -31.75 10.76 3.56
CA ILE A 366 -32.66 11.45 4.48
C ILE A 366 -34.11 10.96 4.31
N GLU A 367 -34.57 10.74 3.07
CA GLU A 367 -35.90 10.14 2.78
C GLU A 367 -36.02 8.75 3.42
N TYR A 368 -35.01 7.90 3.25
CA TYR A 368 -34.95 6.58 3.87
C TYR A 368 -35.00 6.67 5.40
N LEU A 369 -34.21 7.54 6.03
CA LEU A 369 -34.21 7.77 7.47
C LEU A 369 -35.54 8.32 7.97
N ALA A 370 -36.24 9.12 7.15
CA ALA A 370 -37.58 9.62 7.47
C ALA A 370 -38.61 8.50 7.50
N VAL A 371 -38.55 7.57 6.55
CA VAL A 371 -39.43 6.37 6.56
C VAL A 371 -39.20 5.53 7.79
N LEU A 372 -37.91 5.26 8.15
CA LEU A 372 -37.59 4.52 9.38
C LEU A 372 -38.11 5.21 10.64
N LYS A 373 -38.02 6.55 10.70
CA LYS A 373 -38.53 7.35 11.79
C LYS A 373 -40.06 7.19 11.95
N LEU A 374 -40.80 7.17 10.84
CA LEU A 374 -42.27 7.10 10.85
C LEU A 374 -42.77 5.69 11.12
N LYS A 375 -42.09 4.68 10.61
CA LYS A 375 -42.49 3.29 10.80
C LYS A 375 -42.19 2.75 12.20
N HIS A 376 -41.23 3.37 12.93
CA HIS A 376 -40.73 2.89 14.22
C HIS A 376 -40.22 1.45 14.23
N ASN A 377 -39.92 0.89 13.08
CA ASN A 377 -39.31 -0.42 12.89
C ASN A 377 -38.27 -0.37 11.79
N MET A 378 -37.31 -1.32 11.82
CA MET A 378 -36.24 -1.39 10.86
C MET A 378 -36.55 -2.26 9.63
N LYS A 379 -37.78 -2.73 9.50
CA LYS A 379 -38.26 -3.51 8.34
C LYS A 379 -38.39 -2.60 7.12
N ALA A 380 -37.26 -2.33 6.48
CA ALA A 380 -37.15 -1.56 5.26
C ALA A 380 -36.14 -2.25 4.30
N PRO A 381 -36.26 -2.02 3.00
CA PRO A 381 -35.22 -2.50 2.07
C PRO A 381 -33.83 -2.04 2.51
N ILE A 382 -32.80 -2.81 2.18
CA ILE A 382 -31.42 -2.51 2.56
C ILE A 382 -30.88 -1.44 1.63
N LEU A 383 -30.22 -0.41 2.16
CA LEU A 383 -29.55 0.57 1.33
C LEU A 383 -28.33 -0.04 0.63
N CYS A 384 -28.32 0.03 -0.71
CA CYS A 384 -27.17 -0.36 -1.50
C CYS A 384 -26.57 0.86 -2.21
N LEU A 385 -25.36 1.26 -1.81
CA LEU A 385 -24.62 2.36 -2.42
C LEU A 385 -23.77 1.83 -3.56
N VAL A 386 -24.15 2.16 -4.80
CA VAL A 386 -23.48 1.65 -6.01
C VAL A 386 -22.75 2.78 -6.73
N GLY A 387 -21.54 2.53 -7.20
CA GLY A 387 -20.78 3.51 -7.97
C GLY A 387 -19.29 3.21 -8.02
N PRO A 388 -18.51 4.02 -8.72
CA PRO A 388 -17.09 3.76 -8.92
C PRO A 388 -16.30 3.78 -7.61
N PRO A 389 -15.10 3.20 -7.59
CA PRO A 389 -14.25 3.19 -6.41
C PRO A 389 -13.81 4.61 -6.01
N GLY A 390 -13.69 4.86 -4.71
CA GLY A 390 -13.16 6.13 -4.19
C GLY A 390 -14.16 7.29 -4.12
N VAL A 391 -15.46 7.07 -4.37
CA VAL A 391 -16.50 8.12 -4.27
C VAL A 391 -17.08 8.27 -2.85
N GLY A 392 -16.57 7.53 -1.88
CA GLY A 392 -16.96 7.70 -0.47
C GLY A 392 -18.12 6.84 0.01
N LYS A 393 -18.51 5.76 -0.70
CA LYS A 393 -19.60 4.85 -0.31
C LYS A 393 -19.50 4.38 1.14
N THR A 394 -18.37 3.82 1.52
CA THR A 394 -18.12 3.30 2.89
C THR A 394 -18.10 4.42 3.94
N SER A 395 -17.65 5.62 3.58
CA SER A 395 -17.66 6.77 4.50
C SER A 395 -19.06 7.34 4.69
N LEU A 396 -19.93 7.28 3.68
CA LEU A 396 -21.36 7.63 3.83
C LEU A 396 -22.02 6.76 4.89
N GLY A 397 -21.80 5.44 4.88
CA GLY A 397 -22.29 4.55 5.91
C GLY A 397 -21.81 4.90 7.32
N LYS A 398 -20.54 5.31 7.46
CA LYS A 398 -20.01 5.80 8.75
C LYS A 398 -20.70 7.09 9.20
N SER A 399 -21.00 7.99 8.28
CA SER A 399 -21.69 9.26 8.60
C SER A 399 -23.17 9.02 8.95
N ILE A 400 -23.84 8.03 8.35
CA ILE A 400 -25.18 7.59 8.74
C ILE A 400 -25.15 7.07 10.17
N ALA A 401 -24.21 6.20 10.53
CA ALA A 401 -24.05 5.70 11.89
C ALA A 401 -23.86 6.84 12.90
N LYS A 402 -23.00 7.80 12.58
CA LYS A 402 -22.74 9.00 13.40
C LYS A 402 -24.00 9.87 13.56
N ALA A 403 -24.78 10.03 12.49
CA ALA A 403 -26.02 10.80 12.51
C ALA A 403 -27.07 10.16 13.42
N LEU A 404 -27.23 8.83 13.34
CA LEU A 404 -28.16 8.06 14.16
C LEU A 404 -27.69 7.85 15.61
N GLY A 405 -26.42 8.07 15.91
CA GLY A 405 -25.82 7.77 17.22
C GLY A 405 -25.58 6.27 17.45
N ARG A 406 -25.60 5.47 16.39
CA ARG A 406 -25.39 4.02 16.45
C ARG A 406 -23.91 3.66 16.35
N LYS A 407 -23.54 2.49 16.88
CA LYS A 407 -22.22 1.91 16.66
C LYS A 407 -22.05 1.55 15.18
N TYR A 408 -20.82 1.65 14.70
CA TYR A 408 -20.47 1.37 13.31
C TYR A 408 -19.63 0.11 13.22
N VAL A 409 -20.00 -0.78 12.30
CA VAL A 409 -19.25 -2.00 11.98
C VAL A 409 -19.10 -2.10 10.46
N ARG A 410 -17.96 -2.59 10.02
CA ARG A 410 -17.68 -2.85 8.61
C ARG A 410 -17.17 -4.27 8.42
N MET A 411 -17.77 -4.98 7.47
CA MET A 411 -17.33 -6.28 6.99
C MET A 411 -17.07 -6.21 5.49
N ALA A 412 -15.84 -6.53 5.06
CA ALA A 412 -15.53 -6.67 3.64
C ALA A 412 -15.95 -8.07 3.18
N LEU A 413 -16.75 -8.12 2.13
CA LEU A 413 -17.24 -9.35 1.53
C LEU A 413 -16.35 -9.85 0.38
N GLY A 414 -15.46 -8.98 -0.13
CA GLY A 414 -14.51 -9.35 -1.18
C GLY A 414 -13.58 -10.49 -0.73
N GLY A 415 -13.66 -11.61 -1.46
CA GLY A 415 -12.85 -12.80 -1.17
C GLY A 415 -13.50 -13.85 -0.28
N ILE A 416 -14.72 -13.61 0.22
CA ILE A 416 -15.52 -14.63 0.91
C ILE A 416 -15.97 -15.66 -0.12
N ARG A 417 -15.69 -16.94 0.16
CA ARG A 417 -16.02 -18.07 -0.70
C ARG A 417 -16.79 -19.18 0.02
N ASP A 418 -16.73 -19.20 1.35
CA ASP A 418 -17.34 -20.22 2.20
C ASP A 418 -18.51 -19.62 2.98
N GLU A 419 -19.66 -20.29 2.94
CA GLU A 419 -20.84 -19.94 3.73
C GLU A 419 -20.53 -19.94 5.23
N ALA A 420 -19.63 -20.80 5.69
CA ALA A 420 -19.21 -20.89 7.09
C ALA A 420 -18.55 -19.59 7.61
N GLU A 421 -17.98 -18.75 6.72
CA GLU A 421 -17.50 -17.44 7.13
C GLU A 421 -18.63 -16.50 7.58
N ILE A 422 -19.86 -16.71 7.09
CA ILE A 422 -21.04 -15.90 7.46
C ILE A 422 -21.79 -16.53 8.62
N ARG A 423 -22.11 -17.84 8.52
CA ARG A 423 -22.92 -18.61 9.48
C ARG A 423 -22.11 -19.31 10.58
N GLY A 424 -20.78 -19.21 10.58
CA GLY A 424 -19.94 -19.92 11.54
C GLY A 424 -19.75 -21.42 11.24
N HIS A 425 -18.76 -22.02 11.89
CA HIS A 425 -18.48 -23.44 11.84
C HIS A 425 -19.20 -24.16 12.99
N ARG A 426 -19.59 -25.40 12.78
CA ARG A 426 -20.16 -26.21 13.87
C ARG A 426 -19.14 -26.33 15.02
N LYS A 427 -19.56 -26.04 16.26
CA LYS A 427 -18.69 -25.98 17.44
C LYS A 427 -17.97 -27.30 17.77
N THR A 428 -18.39 -28.43 17.19
CA THR A 428 -17.79 -29.76 17.37
C THR A 428 -16.42 -29.90 16.68
N TYR A 429 -16.05 -29.00 15.75
CA TYR A 429 -14.76 -29.06 15.07
C TYR A 429 -13.68 -28.31 15.85
N ILE A 430 -12.48 -28.87 15.92
CA ILE A 430 -11.33 -28.18 16.52
C ILE A 430 -11.02 -26.92 15.68
N GLY A 431 -10.97 -25.77 16.35
CA GLY A 431 -10.75 -24.49 15.69
C GLY A 431 -12.00 -23.84 15.11
N ALA A 432 -13.20 -24.37 15.40
CA ALA A 432 -14.47 -23.74 15.04
C ALA A 432 -14.58 -22.32 15.59
N MET A 433 -15.12 -21.42 14.77
CA MET A 433 -15.33 -20.01 15.13
C MET A 433 -16.74 -19.56 14.72
N PRO A 434 -17.35 -18.62 15.46
CA PRO A 434 -18.60 -18.00 15.03
C PRO A 434 -18.44 -17.25 13.72
N GLY A 435 -19.53 -17.10 12.99
CA GLY A 435 -19.55 -16.35 11.73
C GLY A 435 -19.13 -14.89 11.91
N ARG A 436 -18.66 -14.30 10.85
CA ARG A 436 -18.20 -12.89 10.86
C ARG A 436 -19.29 -11.91 11.22
N ILE A 437 -20.57 -12.23 10.96
CA ILE A 437 -21.73 -11.40 11.39
C ILE A 437 -21.75 -11.32 12.90
N ILE A 438 -21.78 -12.45 13.59
CA ILE A 438 -21.83 -12.54 15.05
C ILE A 438 -20.57 -11.94 15.68
N GLN A 439 -19.38 -12.23 15.15
CA GLN A 439 -18.13 -11.61 15.63
C GLN A 439 -18.17 -10.09 15.52
N SER A 440 -18.74 -9.56 14.44
CA SER A 440 -18.85 -8.12 14.21
C SER A 440 -19.85 -7.46 15.14
N VAL A 441 -20.96 -8.11 15.43
CA VAL A 441 -21.96 -7.64 16.41
C VAL A 441 -21.36 -7.67 17.82
N LYS A 442 -20.64 -8.74 18.20
CA LYS A 442 -19.87 -8.79 19.46
C LYS A 442 -18.94 -7.59 19.57
N LYS A 443 -18.15 -7.31 18.53
CA LYS A 443 -17.21 -6.17 18.49
C LYS A 443 -17.90 -4.82 18.60
N ALA A 444 -19.11 -4.68 18.06
CA ALA A 444 -19.92 -3.47 18.18
C ALA A 444 -20.37 -3.21 19.63
N GLY A 445 -20.62 -4.27 20.40
CA GLY A 445 -21.16 -4.19 21.75
C GLY A 445 -22.57 -3.59 21.81
N ALA A 446 -23.33 -3.70 20.71
CA ALA A 446 -24.72 -3.25 20.62
C ALA A 446 -25.49 -4.12 19.63
N ALA A 447 -26.77 -4.39 19.89
CA ALA A 447 -27.63 -5.19 19.04
C ALA A 447 -28.24 -4.43 17.85
N ASN A 448 -28.07 -3.11 17.80
CA ASN A 448 -28.58 -2.23 16.74
C ASN A 448 -27.47 -1.41 16.02
N PRO A 449 -26.33 -1.99 15.63
CA PRO A 449 -25.30 -1.24 14.92
C PRO A 449 -25.78 -0.86 13.51
N VAL A 450 -25.08 0.09 12.89
CA VAL A 450 -25.05 0.24 11.45
C VAL A 450 -23.95 -0.68 10.90
N PHE A 451 -24.34 -1.65 10.11
CA PHE A 451 -23.48 -2.71 9.60
C PHE A 451 -23.21 -2.50 8.10
N ILE A 452 -21.97 -2.21 7.74
CA ILE A 452 -21.58 -2.03 6.34
C ILE A 452 -21.07 -3.34 5.77
N LEU A 453 -21.76 -3.81 4.73
CA LEU A 453 -21.34 -4.92 3.88
C LEU A 453 -20.62 -4.36 2.65
N ASP A 454 -19.29 -4.30 2.72
CA ASP A 454 -18.48 -3.63 1.71
C ASP A 454 -18.10 -4.61 0.59
N GLU A 455 -18.20 -4.14 -0.65
CA GLU A 455 -17.87 -4.90 -1.88
C GLU A 455 -18.75 -6.17 -2.05
N ILE A 456 -20.08 -6.05 -1.90
CA ILE A 456 -21.00 -7.17 -2.08
C ILE A 456 -21.01 -7.74 -3.51
N ASP A 457 -20.59 -6.94 -4.49
CA ASP A 457 -20.40 -7.32 -5.89
C ASP A 457 -19.23 -8.27 -6.12
N LYS A 458 -18.40 -8.50 -5.10
CA LYS A 458 -17.23 -9.39 -5.16
C LYS A 458 -17.41 -10.70 -4.39
N VAL A 459 -18.61 -10.99 -3.95
CA VAL A 459 -18.95 -12.30 -3.35
C VAL A 459 -18.89 -13.35 -4.45
N GLY A 460 -17.99 -14.32 -4.29
CA GLY A 460 -17.80 -15.41 -5.26
C GLY A 460 -18.77 -16.57 -5.01
N ASN A 461 -19.20 -17.23 -6.08
CA ASN A 461 -19.85 -18.54 -6.01
C ASN A 461 -18.77 -19.58 -6.27
N ASP A 462 -18.44 -20.39 -5.27
CA ASP A 462 -17.48 -21.50 -5.40
C ASP A 462 -18.14 -22.82 -5.02
N TYR A 463 -17.53 -23.94 -5.42
CA TYR A 463 -18.00 -25.31 -5.10
C TYR A 463 -18.11 -25.65 -3.59
N ARG A 464 -17.67 -24.75 -2.70
CA ARG A 464 -17.61 -24.97 -1.25
C ARG A 464 -18.79 -24.38 -0.45
N GLY A 465 -19.79 -23.85 -1.11
CA GLY A 465 -20.94 -23.23 -0.47
C GLY A 465 -21.45 -22.00 -1.22
N ASP A 466 -22.62 -21.51 -0.84
CA ASP A 466 -23.20 -20.30 -1.42
C ASP A 466 -23.29 -19.18 -0.36
N PRO A 467 -22.26 -18.33 -0.25
CA PRO A 467 -22.28 -17.20 0.67
C PRO A 467 -23.44 -16.24 0.39
N SER A 468 -23.95 -16.20 -0.84
CA SER A 468 -25.06 -15.33 -1.21
C SER A 468 -26.37 -15.80 -0.58
N SER A 469 -26.58 -17.11 -0.48
CA SER A 469 -27.74 -17.69 0.24
C SER A 469 -27.69 -17.37 1.73
N ALA A 470 -26.52 -17.44 2.36
CA ALA A 470 -26.35 -17.02 3.75
C ALA A 470 -26.62 -15.52 3.95
N LEU A 471 -26.21 -14.69 3.00
CA LEU A 471 -26.49 -13.27 3.02
C LEU A 471 -27.99 -12.97 2.82
N LEU A 472 -28.72 -13.77 2.04
CA LEU A 472 -30.17 -13.60 1.90
C LEU A 472 -30.85 -13.71 3.25
N GLU A 473 -30.52 -14.70 4.09
CA GLU A 473 -31.07 -14.85 5.42
C GLU A 473 -30.76 -13.65 6.34
N VAL A 474 -29.50 -13.18 6.29
CA VAL A 474 -29.06 -12.01 7.08
C VAL A 474 -29.80 -10.74 6.66
N LEU A 475 -30.06 -10.60 5.37
CA LEU A 475 -30.56 -9.37 4.76
C LEU A 475 -32.06 -9.35 4.57
N ASP A 476 -32.75 -10.48 4.71
CA ASP A 476 -34.20 -10.56 4.61
C ASP A 476 -34.86 -10.11 5.91
N PRO A 477 -35.62 -9.00 5.95
CA PRO A 477 -36.29 -8.53 7.15
C PRO A 477 -37.35 -9.51 7.73
N GLU A 478 -37.76 -10.51 6.95
CA GLU A 478 -38.71 -11.55 7.42
C GLU A 478 -37.99 -12.70 8.12
N GLN A 479 -36.72 -12.95 7.80
CA GLN A 479 -35.90 -14.07 8.28
C GLN A 479 -34.85 -13.66 9.30
N ASN A 480 -34.33 -12.43 9.23
CA ASN A 480 -33.17 -11.99 10.01
C ASN A 480 -33.43 -11.88 11.54
N SER A 481 -34.68 -11.95 11.99
CA SER A 481 -35.03 -12.02 13.41
C SER A 481 -34.63 -13.34 14.08
N THR A 482 -34.42 -14.38 13.26
CA THR A 482 -34.07 -15.75 13.68
C THR A 482 -32.78 -16.21 12.96
N PHE A 483 -31.79 -15.33 12.90
CA PHE A 483 -30.52 -15.68 12.26
C PHE A 483 -29.81 -16.76 13.07
N TYR A 484 -29.54 -17.90 12.43
CA TYR A 484 -28.90 -19.05 13.05
C TYR A 484 -27.42 -19.14 12.67
N ASP A 485 -26.56 -18.97 13.67
CA ASP A 485 -25.10 -19.22 13.52
C ASP A 485 -24.78 -20.63 14.04
N HIS A 486 -24.09 -21.42 13.24
CA HIS A 486 -23.76 -22.82 13.55
C HIS A 486 -22.85 -23.01 14.76
N TYR A 487 -22.08 -21.96 15.13
CA TYR A 487 -21.26 -21.98 16.33
C TYR A 487 -22.07 -21.59 17.56
N VAL A 488 -22.91 -20.56 17.43
CA VAL A 488 -23.72 -20.03 18.56
C VAL A 488 -24.87 -20.98 18.94
N GLU A 489 -25.41 -21.72 17.97
CA GLU A 489 -26.50 -22.73 18.14
C GLU A 489 -27.78 -22.18 18.75
N VAL A 490 -27.96 -20.87 18.81
CA VAL A 490 -29.21 -20.19 19.17
C VAL A 490 -29.42 -19.03 18.23
N ASP A 491 -30.70 -18.72 17.98
CA ASP A 491 -31.08 -17.65 17.08
C ASP A 491 -30.63 -16.29 17.64
N PHE A 492 -30.08 -15.45 16.77
CA PHE A 492 -29.71 -14.08 17.09
C PHE A 492 -30.58 -13.10 16.28
N ASP A 493 -31.25 -12.19 16.99
CA ASP A 493 -32.13 -11.20 16.35
C ASP A 493 -31.31 -10.07 15.69
N LEU A 494 -31.24 -10.08 14.36
CA LEU A 494 -30.61 -9.05 13.53
C LEU A 494 -31.61 -8.00 13.03
N SER A 495 -32.90 -8.07 13.39
CA SER A 495 -33.94 -7.20 12.87
C SER A 495 -33.75 -5.71 13.21
N ASN A 496 -32.98 -5.42 14.26
CA ASN A 496 -32.65 -4.06 14.68
C ASN A 496 -31.34 -3.52 14.07
N VAL A 497 -30.61 -4.37 13.36
CA VAL A 497 -29.35 -3.99 12.68
C VAL A 497 -29.71 -3.23 11.41
N MET A 498 -29.05 -2.09 11.20
CA MET A 498 -29.19 -1.36 9.93
C MET A 498 -28.11 -1.80 8.98
N PHE A 499 -28.44 -2.62 8.01
CA PHE A 499 -27.51 -3.06 6.97
C PHE A 499 -27.42 -2.03 5.84
N ILE A 500 -26.19 -1.74 5.42
CA ILE A 500 -25.88 -0.92 4.25
C ILE A 500 -24.89 -1.69 3.40
N ALA A 501 -25.24 -2.00 2.17
CA ALA A 501 -24.34 -2.63 1.21
C ALA A 501 -23.59 -1.58 0.38
N THR A 502 -22.39 -1.91 -0.08
CA THR A 502 -21.68 -1.12 -1.09
C THR A 502 -21.26 -2.03 -2.24
N ALA A 503 -21.39 -1.52 -3.46
CA ALA A 503 -20.97 -2.22 -4.67
C ALA A 503 -20.33 -1.27 -5.67
N ASN A 504 -19.48 -1.80 -6.55
CA ASN A 504 -18.97 -1.03 -7.69
C ASN A 504 -19.82 -1.25 -8.93
N SER A 505 -20.41 -2.44 -9.09
CA SER A 505 -21.28 -2.82 -10.19
C SER A 505 -22.46 -3.64 -9.65
N LEU A 506 -23.58 -3.56 -10.35
CA LEU A 506 -24.78 -4.39 -10.06
C LEU A 506 -24.75 -5.73 -10.80
N SER A 507 -24.01 -5.81 -11.89
CA SER A 507 -24.05 -6.95 -12.82
C SER A 507 -23.59 -8.29 -12.22
N THR A 508 -22.83 -8.25 -11.14
CA THR A 508 -22.28 -9.45 -10.48
C THR A 508 -23.05 -9.84 -9.22
N ILE A 509 -24.00 -9.03 -8.81
CA ILE A 509 -24.85 -9.31 -7.63
C ILE A 509 -26.00 -10.21 -8.05
N GLN A 510 -26.29 -11.24 -7.24
CA GLN A 510 -27.42 -12.12 -7.51
C GLN A 510 -28.76 -11.36 -7.52
N PRO A 511 -29.66 -11.64 -8.48
CA PRO A 511 -30.96 -10.96 -8.58
C PRO A 511 -31.78 -11.00 -7.29
N ALA A 512 -31.77 -12.14 -6.59
CA ALA A 512 -32.49 -12.30 -5.33
C ALA A 512 -32.03 -11.35 -4.21
N LEU A 513 -30.74 -10.95 -4.21
CA LEU A 513 -30.22 -9.94 -3.29
C LEU A 513 -30.63 -8.54 -3.74
N LEU A 514 -30.60 -8.27 -5.05
CA LEU A 514 -30.97 -6.97 -5.62
C LEU A 514 -32.44 -6.62 -5.32
N ASP A 515 -33.33 -7.59 -5.38
CA ASP A 515 -34.75 -7.39 -5.09
C ASP A 515 -35.01 -6.91 -3.65
N ARG A 516 -34.09 -7.13 -2.74
CA ARG A 516 -34.19 -6.71 -1.32
C ARG A 516 -33.47 -5.37 -1.05
N MET A 517 -32.87 -4.77 -2.08
CA MET A 517 -32.05 -3.59 -1.92
C MET A 517 -32.71 -2.34 -2.51
N GLU A 518 -32.66 -1.25 -1.79
CA GLU A 518 -32.88 0.09 -2.33
C GLU A 518 -31.55 0.63 -2.88
N ILE A 519 -31.46 0.70 -4.21
CA ILE A 519 -30.25 1.11 -4.91
C ILE A 519 -30.15 2.63 -4.93
N ILE A 520 -29.01 3.15 -4.43
CA ILE A 520 -28.64 4.56 -4.52
C ILE A 520 -27.36 4.65 -5.33
N GLU A 521 -27.47 5.21 -6.52
CA GLU A 521 -26.33 5.43 -7.39
C GLU A 521 -25.49 6.62 -6.90
N VAL A 522 -24.21 6.37 -6.65
CA VAL A 522 -23.23 7.37 -6.25
C VAL A 522 -22.32 7.65 -7.46
N SER A 523 -22.57 8.76 -8.14
CA SER A 523 -21.77 9.19 -9.29
C SER A 523 -20.36 9.57 -8.91
N GLY A 524 -19.48 9.65 -9.90
CA GLY A 524 -18.15 10.25 -9.75
C GLY A 524 -18.21 11.75 -9.45
N TYR A 525 -17.08 12.29 -9.04
CA TYR A 525 -16.94 13.73 -8.74
C TYR A 525 -16.41 14.49 -9.95
N THR A 526 -16.85 15.71 -10.11
CA THR A 526 -16.29 16.68 -11.06
C THR A 526 -14.91 17.18 -10.57
N ILE A 527 -14.17 17.85 -11.43
CA ILE A 527 -12.88 18.44 -11.03
C ILE A 527 -13.07 19.45 -9.91
N GLU A 528 -14.10 20.29 -10.01
CA GLU A 528 -14.44 21.32 -9.03
C GLU A 528 -14.82 20.66 -7.69
N GLU A 529 -15.65 19.61 -7.73
CA GLU A 529 -16.01 18.84 -6.54
C GLU A 529 -14.78 18.18 -5.91
N LYS A 530 -13.88 17.60 -6.72
CA LYS A 530 -12.61 17.03 -6.22
C LYS A 530 -11.70 18.05 -5.57
N ILE A 531 -11.62 19.26 -6.12
CA ILE A 531 -10.83 20.37 -5.54
C ILE A 531 -11.40 20.76 -4.17
N GLU A 532 -12.72 20.91 -4.08
CA GLU A 532 -13.36 21.25 -2.79
C GLU A 532 -13.25 20.11 -1.77
N ILE A 533 -13.44 18.86 -2.18
CA ILE A 533 -13.20 17.68 -1.31
C ILE A 533 -11.75 17.63 -0.85
N ALA A 534 -10.81 17.89 -1.74
CA ALA A 534 -9.39 17.93 -1.39
C ALA A 534 -9.10 19.00 -0.34
N LYS A 535 -9.61 20.20 -0.53
CA LYS A 535 -9.44 21.35 0.36
C LYS A 535 -10.05 21.11 1.74
N GLN A 536 -11.31 20.63 1.78
CA GLN A 536 -12.07 20.49 3.03
C GLN A 536 -11.71 19.22 3.81
N HIS A 537 -11.36 18.11 3.13
CA HIS A 537 -11.22 16.81 3.77
C HIS A 537 -9.85 16.17 3.58
N LEU A 538 -9.33 16.08 2.33
CA LEU A 538 -8.12 15.29 2.08
C LEU A 538 -6.86 15.97 2.58
N VAL A 539 -6.69 17.25 2.31
CA VAL A 539 -5.50 18.01 2.73
C VAL A 539 -5.38 18.08 4.26
N PRO A 540 -6.44 18.43 5.03
CA PRO A 540 -6.37 18.37 6.49
C PRO A 540 -6.03 16.99 7.02
N LYS A 541 -6.69 15.95 6.50
CA LYS A 541 -6.44 14.55 6.87
C LYS A 541 -4.99 14.13 6.62
N GLN A 542 -4.44 14.48 5.45
CA GLN A 542 -3.06 14.11 5.10
C GLN A 542 -2.03 14.89 5.92
N LYS A 543 -2.29 16.15 6.26
CA LYS A 543 -1.43 16.91 7.18
C LYS A 543 -1.37 16.26 8.55
N GLU A 544 -2.52 15.95 9.13
CA GLU A 544 -2.63 15.28 10.43
C GLU A 544 -1.90 13.92 10.41
N ALA A 545 -2.13 13.12 9.37
CA ALA A 545 -1.49 11.80 9.22
C ALA A 545 0.05 11.85 9.09
N HIS A 546 0.60 12.98 8.65
CA HIS A 546 2.04 13.21 8.51
C HIS A 546 2.62 14.13 9.59
N GLY A 547 1.88 14.44 10.65
CA GLY A 547 2.35 15.23 11.79
C GLY A 547 2.57 16.73 11.50
N LEU A 548 2.00 17.27 10.40
CA LEU A 548 2.17 18.66 10.01
C LEU A 548 1.05 19.54 10.55
N LYS A 549 1.40 20.77 10.93
CA LYS A 549 0.44 21.81 11.33
C LYS A 549 -0.23 22.42 10.09
N THR A 550 -1.38 23.02 10.29
CA THR A 550 -2.16 23.65 9.19
C THR A 550 -1.37 24.69 8.39
N LYS A 551 -0.46 25.42 9.02
CA LYS A 551 0.38 26.44 8.41
C LYS A 551 1.62 25.91 7.66
N ASP A 552 2.03 24.69 7.93
CA ASP A 552 3.28 24.13 7.37
C ASP A 552 3.16 23.80 5.88
N VAL A 553 1.94 23.52 5.40
CA VAL A 553 1.65 23.25 3.98
C VAL A 553 0.35 23.95 3.58
N VAL A 554 0.39 24.76 2.54
CA VAL A 554 -0.78 25.41 1.95
C VAL A 554 -0.87 25.03 0.49
N LEU A 555 -1.93 24.31 0.12
CA LEU A 555 -2.25 23.95 -1.27
C LEU A 555 -3.35 24.86 -1.78
N LYS A 556 -3.02 25.71 -2.75
CA LYS A 556 -3.99 26.60 -3.40
C LYS A 556 -4.88 25.82 -4.37
N PRO A 557 -6.08 26.34 -4.74
CA PRO A 557 -6.97 25.67 -5.68
C PRO A 557 -6.34 25.33 -7.02
N ASP A 558 -5.48 26.18 -7.55
CA ASP A 558 -4.77 26.00 -8.82
C ASP A 558 -3.73 24.85 -8.78
N VAL A 559 -3.17 24.58 -7.59
CA VAL A 559 -2.29 23.42 -7.35
C VAL A 559 -3.11 22.14 -7.22
N LEU A 560 -4.25 22.21 -6.55
CA LEU A 560 -5.18 21.08 -6.43
C LEU A 560 -5.75 20.71 -7.79
N GLU A 561 -6.12 21.71 -8.61
CA GLU A 561 -6.54 21.48 -10.00
C GLU A 561 -5.46 20.77 -10.81
N LYS A 562 -4.19 21.22 -10.70
CA LYS A 562 -3.07 20.54 -11.36
C LYS A 562 -2.92 19.08 -10.91
N LEU A 563 -3.07 18.80 -9.62
CA LEU A 563 -3.03 17.43 -9.10
C LEU A 563 -4.17 16.58 -9.67
N VAL A 564 -5.37 17.13 -9.75
CA VAL A 564 -6.55 16.42 -10.28
C VAL A 564 -6.40 16.13 -11.77
N VAL A 565 -5.98 17.12 -12.57
CA VAL A 565 -5.96 17.03 -14.04
C VAL A 565 -4.72 16.30 -14.53
N ASP A 566 -3.54 16.68 -14.04
CA ASP A 566 -2.27 16.24 -14.62
C ASP A 566 -1.72 14.95 -13.97
N TYR A 567 -2.20 14.59 -12.74
CA TYR A 567 -1.64 13.44 -11.98
C TYR A 567 -2.67 12.38 -11.58
N THR A 568 -3.96 12.62 -11.80
CA THR A 568 -5.00 11.64 -11.45
C THR A 568 -6.05 11.53 -12.56
N ARG A 569 -6.45 10.28 -12.86
CA ARG A 569 -7.54 9.98 -13.80
C ARG A 569 -8.43 8.93 -13.17
N GLU A 570 -9.40 9.39 -12.37
CA GLU A 570 -10.32 8.55 -11.60
C GLU A 570 -11.67 9.24 -11.40
N SER A 571 -12.74 8.48 -11.22
CA SER A 571 -14.06 9.02 -10.88
C SER A 571 -14.15 9.50 -9.43
N GLY A 572 -13.46 8.84 -8.51
CA GLY A 572 -13.40 9.18 -7.09
C GLY A 572 -12.23 10.12 -6.74
N VAL A 573 -11.78 10.00 -5.49
CA VAL A 573 -10.69 10.82 -4.93
C VAL A 573 -9.57 9.99 -4.27
N ARG A 574 -9.51 8.67 -4.53
CA ARG A 574 -8.54 7.78 -3.87
C ARG A 574 -7.11 7.97 -4.38
N ALA A 575 -6.93 8.14 -5.70
CA ALA A 575 -5.62 8.44 -6.27
C ALA A 575 -5.20 9.87 -5.91
N LEU A 576 -6.15 10.82 -5.92
CA LEU A 576 -5.92 12.20 -5.49
C LEU A 576 -5.43 12.25 -4.02
N GLU A 577 -6.06 11.50 -3.12
CA GLU A 577 -5.61 11.40 -1.73
C GLU A 577 -4.17 10.89 -1.62
N LYS A 578 -3.81 9.86 -2.41
CA LYS A 578 -2.44 9.33 -2.47
C LYS A 578 -1.44 10.37 -2.98
N LYS A 579 -1.80 11.13 -4.03
CA LYS A 579 -0.93 12.18 -4.61
C LYS A 579 -0.75 13.36 -3.65
N ILE A 580 -1.81 13.79 -2.97
CA ILE A 580 -1.73 14.77 -1.89
C ILE A 580 -0.82 14.26 -0.77
N GLY A 581 -0.98 13.00 -0.34
CA GLY A 581 -0.12 12.38 0.67
C GLY A 581 1.36 12.34 0.25
N SER A 582 1.65 12.06 -1.03
CA SER A 582 3.03 12.09 -1.55
C SER A 582 3.62 13.50 -1.54
N LEU A 583 2.81 14.51 -1.91
CA LEU A 583 3.22 15.91 -1.87
C LEU A 583 3.50 16.38 -0.44
N VAL A 584 2.60 16.05 0.49
CA VAL A 584 2.73 16.39 1.92
C VAL A 584 3.97 15.73 2.52
N ARG A 585 4.28 14.46 2.15
CA ARG A 585 5.52 13.78 2.57
C ARG A 585 6.77 14.44 2.02
N GLY A 586 6.75 14.91 0.76
CA GLY A 586 7.87 15.67 0.18
C GLY A 586 8.19 16.92 0.99
N VAL A 587 7.14 17.67 1.39
CA VAL A 587 7.33 18.85 2.24
C VAL A 587 7.75 18.46 3.67
N ALA A 588 7.17 17.40 4.23
CA ALA A 588 7.55 16.89 5.56
C ALA A 588 9.05 16.48 5.62
N LYS A 589 9.55 15.87 4.53
CA LYS A 589 10.99 15.56 4.39
C LYS A 589 11.84 16.84 4.50
N ASN A 590 11.51 17.90 3.74
CA ASN A 590 12.28 19.13 3.76
C ASN A 590 12.28 19.80 5.16
N ILE A 591 11.13 19.75 5.85
CA ILE A 591 11.03 20.25 7.23
C ILE A 591 11.91 19.41 8.18
N ALA A 592 11.88 18.08 8.06
CA ALA A 592 12.66 17.20 8.93
C ALA A 592 14.17 17.29 8.66
N MET A 593 14.58 17.65 7.44
CA MET A 593 15.98 17.87 7.05
C MET A 593 16.43 19.31 7.31
N GLU A 594 15.57 20.16 7.89
CA GLU A 594 15.83 21.59 8.12
C GLU A 594 16.19 22.37 6.83
N GLU A 595 15.74 21.85 5.68
CA GLU A 595 15.93 22.50 4.40
C GLU A 595 15.00 23.72 4.23
N VAL A 596 15.44 24.71 3.46
CA VAL A 596 14.60 25.88 3.15
C VAL A 596 13.42 25.43 2.28
N TYR A 597 12.21 25.61 2.77
CA TYR A 597 10.99 25.29 2.03
C TYR A 597 9.98 26.45 2.07
N ASN A 598 9.10 26.48 1.08
CA ASN A 598 7.99 27.41 1.04
C ASN A 598 6.70 26.70 1.53
N PRO A 599 6.05 27.17 2.59
CA PRO A 599 4.78 26.59 3.02
C PRO A 599 3.68 26.62 1.94
N VAL A 600 3.72 27.61 1.03
CA VAL A 600 2.79 27.72 -0.09
C VAL A 600 3.38 26.95 -1.27
N VAL A 601 2.86 25.74 -1.49
CA VAL A 601 3.30 24.89 -2.60
C VAL A 601 2.91 25.51 -3.93
N SER A 602 3.86 25.60 -4.85
CA SER A 602 3.65 26.08 -6.22
C SER A 602 3.45 24.91 -7.20
N LYS A 603 2.98 25.23 -8.43
CA LYS A 603 2.86 24.23 -9.51
C LYS A 603 4.20 23.59 -9.90
N LYS A 604 5.33 24.30 -9.72
CA LYS A 604 6.68 23.77 -9.95
C LYS A 604 7.10 22.78 -8.86
N ASP A 605 6.75 23.06 -7.60
CA ASP A 605 7.04 22.16 -6.49
C ASP A 605 6.33 20.80 -6.66
N VAL A 606 5.12 20.84 -7.25
CA VAL A 606 4.40 19.60 -7.59
C VAL A 606 5.21 18.75 -8.57
N GLU A 607 5.75 19.35 -9.63
CA GLU A 607 6.58 18.64 -10.61
C GLU A 607 7.91 18.17 -10.01
N THR A 608 8.49 18.96 -9.12
CA THR A 608 9.74 18.57 -8.43
C THR A 608 9.52 17.36 -7.52
N ILE A 609 8.39 17.30 -6.82
CA ILE A 609 8.11 16.24 -5.84
C ILE A 609 7.49 15.00 -6.49
N LEU A 610 6.56 15.17 -7.43
CA LEU A 610 5.80 14.08 -8.03
C LEU A 610 6.33 13.64 -9.41
N GLY A 611 7.29 14.37 -9.98
CA GLY A 611 7.78 14.15 -11.34
C GLY A 611 6.94 14.86 -12.40
N ALA A 612 7.24 14.60 -13.66
CA ALA A 612 6.50 15.15 -14.80
C ALA A 612 5.01 14.77 -14.75
N PRO A 613 4.11 15.59 -15.34
CA PRO A 613 2.71 15.25 -15.51
C PRO A 613 2.54 13.85 -16.12
N ILE A 614 1.58 13.09 -15.60
CA ILE A 614 1.30 11.72 -16.08
C ILE A 614 0.29 11.75 -17.21
N TYR A 615 -0.60 12.73 -17.19
CA TYR A 615 -1.68 12.89 -18.16
C TYR A 615 -1.56 14.25 -18.84
N ASP A 616 -1.68 14.25 -20.16
CA ASP A 616 -1.83 15.46 -20.94
C ASP A 616 -3.26 15.97 -20.81
N ARG A 617 -3.42 17.28 -20.92
CA ARG A 617 -4.74 17.91 -20.91
C ARG A 617 -5.46 17.57 -22.21
N ASP A 618 -6.70 17.13 -22.08
CA ASP A 618 -7.58 16.99 -23.24
C ASP A 618 -7.74 18.37 -23.89
N GLN A 619 -7.18 18.53 -25.07
CA GLN A 619 -7.27 19.77 -25.83
C GLN A 619 -8.08 19.51 -27.11
N TYR A 620 -8.96 20.44 -27.43
CA TYR A 620 -9.61 20.46 -28.72
C TYR A 620 -8.57 20.83 -29.80
N GLU A 621 -8.26 19.90 -30.67
CA GLU A 621 -7.22 20.07 -31.71
C GLU A 621 -7.71 20.81 -32.97
N GLY A 622 -9.00 21.14 -33.02
CA GLY A 622 -9.61 21.75 -34.18
C GLY A 622 -10.20 20.74 -35.18
N ASN A 623 -11.07 21.21 -36.08
CA ASN A 623 -11.74 20.42 -37.12
C ASN A 623 -11.46 21.00 -38.52
N GLU A 624 -10.19 21.32 -38.80
CA GLU A 624 -9.80 21.93 -40.10
C GLU A 624 -9.75 20.90 -41.25
N VAL A 625 -9.72 19.61 -40.90
CA VAL A 625 -9.67 18.47 -41.85
C VAL A 625 -11.06 17.87 -41.99
N ALA A 626 -11.44 17.48 -43.21
CA ALA A 626 -12.68 16.74 -43.44
C ALA A 626 -12.65 15.36 -42.79
N GLY A 627 -13.79 14.93 -42.26
CA GLY A 627 -13.91 13.63 -41.65
C GLY A 627 -13.49 13.58 -40.18
N VAL A 628 -13.05 14.68 -39.56
CA VAL A 628 -12.69 14.73 -38.13
C VAL A 628 -13.81 15.37 -37.32
N VAL A 629 -14.37 14.63 -36.37
CA VAL A 629 -15.49 15.08 -35.54
C VAL A 629 -15.24 14.72 -34.08
N THR A 630 -15.56 15.64 -33.18
CA THR A 630 -15.44 15.42 -31.74
C THR A 630 -16.73 14.81 -31.17
N GLY A 631 -16.60 13.62 -30.58
CA GLY A 631 -17.61 12.97 -29.79
C GLY A 631 -17.36 13.11 -28.31
N LEU A 632 -18.33 12.68 -27.51
CA LEU A 632 -18.25 12.64 -26.04
C LEU A 632 -18.39 11.21 -25.55
N ALA A 633 -17.38 10.75 -24.79
CA ALA A 633 -17.35 9.45 -24.19
C ALA A 633 -17.51 9.54 -22.66
N TRP A 634 -18.07 8.48 -22.10
CA TRP A 634 -18.06 8.23 -20.66
C TRP A 634 -17.25 6.99 -20.38
N THR A 635 -16.38 7.07 -19.38
CA THR A 635 -15.52 5.96 -18.95
C THR A 635 -15.65 5.76 -17.45
N SER A 636 -15.15 4.64 -16.95
CA SER A 636 -15.09 4.37 -15.50
C SER A 636 -14.30 5.41 -14.69
N VAL A 637 -13.55 6.27 -15.37
CA VAL A 637 -12.73 7.33 -14.74
C VAL A 637 -13.29 8.74 -14.95
N GLY A 638 -14.40 8.89 -15.68
CA GLY A 638 -15.08 10.15 -15.93
C GLY A 638 -15.42 10.35 -17.41
N GLY A 639 -15.82 11.56 -17.77
CA GLY A 639 -16.06 11.94 -19.16
C GLY A 639 -14.77 12.31 -19.88
N ASP A 640 -14.73 12.03 -21.20
CA ASP A 640 -13.60 12.30 -22.07
C ASP A 640 -14.11 12.81 -23.44
N ILE A 641 -13.29 13.56 -24.17
CA ILE A 641 -13.55 13.85 -25.58
C ILE A 641 -13.00 12.72 -26.44
N LEU A 642 -13.66 12.45 -27.53
CA LEU A 642 -13.32 11.37 -28.43
C LEU A 642 -13.25 11.93 -29.86
N PHE A 643 -12.08 11.89 -30.48
CA PHE A 643 -11.96 12.22 -31.91
C PHE A 643 -12.36 11.01 -32.74
N ILE A 644 -13.15 11.25 -33.77
CA ILE A 644 -13.51 10.27 -34.76
C ILE A 644 -13.00 10.79 -36.09
N GLU A 645 -12.13 10.02 -36.70
CA GLU A 645 -11.46 10.34 -37.96
C GLU A 645 -11.94 9.40 -39.06
N ALA A 646 -12.55 9.92 -40.07
CA ALA A 646 -12.94 9.19 -41.29
C ALA A 646 -12.10 9.65 -42.47
N SER A 647 -11.39 8.74 -43.10
CA SER A 647 -10.55 8.98 -44.28
C SER A 647 -11.03 8.18 -45.47
N LEU A 648 -10.91 8.75 -46.65
CA LEU A 648 -11.26 8.12 -47.92
C LEU A 648 -10.01 7.85 -48.75
N SER A 649 -9.92 6.71 -49.36
CA SER A 649 -8.87 6.37 -50.35
C SER A 649 -9.48 5.66 -51.54
N PRO A 650 -8.95 5.84 -52.79
CA PRO A 650 -9.45 5.11 -53.97
C PRO A 650 -9.43 3.59 -53.71
N GLY A 651 -10.55 2.92 -53.98
CA GLY A 651 -10.70 1.51 -53.60
C GLY A 651 -11.97 0.88 -54.18
N LYS A 652 -12.55 -0.07 -53.45
CA LYS A 652 -13.75 -0.83 -53.87
C LYS A 652 -14.88 -0.78 -52.81
N GLY A 653 -14.94 0.29 -52.03
CA GLY A 653 -15.97 0.46 -51.00
C GLY A 653 -15.73 -0.33 -49.69
N ARG A 654 -14.49 -0.76 -49.44
CA ARG A 654 -14.16 -1.52 -48.22
C ARG A 654 -14.19 -0.62 -47.00
N LEU A 655 -14.83 -1.07 -45.91
CA LEU A 655 -14.80 -0.42 -44.61
C LEU A 655 -13.71 -1.02 -43.73
N THR A 656 -12.79 -0.19 -43.28
CA THR A 656 -11.74 -0.55 -42.31
C THR A 656 -11.95 0.23 -41.02
N LEU A 657 -11.89 -0.46 -39.86
CA LEU A 657 -12.11 0.11 -38.56
C LEU A 657 -10.87 -0.13 -37.69
N THR A 658 -10.35 0.93 -37.04
CA THR A 658 -9.19 0.86 -36.16
C THR A 658 -9.41 1.71 -34.89
N GLY A 659 -8.62 1.47 -33.81
CA GLY A 659 -8.71 2.24 -32.58
C GLY A 659 -9.23 1.43 -31.39
N SER A 660 -9.11 0.10 -31.40
CA SER A 660 -9.56 -0.80 -30.32
C SER A 660 -11.06 -0.67 -30.00
N LEU A 661 -11.89 -0.72 -31.05
CA LEU A 661 -13.35 -0.59 -30.97
C LEU A 661 -13.98 -1.91 -30.54
N GLY A 662 -14.87 -1.85 -29.56
CA GLY A 662 -15.75 -2.96 -29.18
C GLY A 662 -16.84 -3.23 -30.25
N ASP A 663 -17.58 -4.31 -30.05
CA ASP A 663 -18.53 -4.76 -31.09
C ASP A 663 -19.72 -3.83 -31.28
N VAL A 664 -20.24 -3.24 -30.18
CA VAL A 664 -21.32 -2.25 -30.23
C VAL A 664 -20.89 -0.99 -31.00
N MET A 665 -19.67 -0.56 -30.84
CA MET A 665 -19.13 0.61 -31.52
C MET A 665 -18.88 0.33 -33.01
N LYS A 666 -18.43 -0.86 -33.39
CA LYS A 666 -18.31 -1.33 -34.77
C LYS A 666 -19.68 -1.37 -35.47
N GLU A 667 -20.68 -1.89 -34.74
CA GLU A 667 -22.07 -1.89 -35.23
C GLU A 667 -22.58 -0.47 -35.48
N SER A 668 -22.31 0.48 -34.57
CA SER A 668 -22.68 1.89 -34.75
C SER A 668 -22.09 2.51 -36.01
N VAL A 669 -20.82 2.21 -36.36
CA VAL A 669 -20.23 2.67 -37.64
C VAL A 669 -20.93 2.04 -38.81
N THR A 670 -21.25 0.75 -38.75
CA THR A 670 -21.94 0.03 -39.80
C THR A 670 -23.34 0.60 -40.04
N ILE A 671 -24.09 0.89 -38.99
CA ILE A 671 -25.41 1.55 -39.05
C ILE A 671 -25.28 2.94 -39.65
N ALA A 672 -24.28 3.71 -39.22
CA ALA A 672 -24.02 5.05 -39.75
C ALA A 672 -23.74 5.03 -41.27
N LEU A 673 -22.88 4.13 -41.71
CA LEU A 673 -22.57 3.98 -43.15
C LEU A 673 -23.80 3.50 -43.97
N ALA A 674 -24.55 2.53 -43.44
CA ALA A 674 -25.77 2.05 -44.09
C ALA A 674 -26.80 3.17 -44.24
N TYR A 675 -27.00 3.99 -43.20
CA TYR A 675 -27.87 5.16 -43.30
C TYR A 675 -27.37 6.17 -44.33
N LEU A 676 -26.06 6.48 -44.32
CA LEU A 676 -25.48 7.42 -45.29
C LEU A 676 -25.66 6.93 -46.75
N ARG A 677 -25.44 5.65 -47.04
CA ARG A 677 -25.64 5.04 -48.32
C ARG A 677 -27.12 5.13 -48.79
N ALA A 678 -28.04 4.83 -47.87
CA ALA A 678 -29.48 4.87 -48.16
C ALA A 678 -30.01 6.29 -48.44
N HIS A 679 -29.36 7.32 -47.92
CA HIS A 679 -29.77 8.72 -48.01
C HIS A 679 -28.74 9.60 -48.71
N ALA A 680 -27.85 9.03 -49.55
CA ALA A 680 -26.75 9.71 -50.20
C ALA A 680 -27.19 10.97 -50.99
N SER A 681 -28.30 10.87 -51.71
CA SER A 681 -28.87 12.01 -52.46
C SER A 681 -29.32 13.18 -51.57
N TYR A 682 -29.73 12.93 -50.35
CA TYR A 682 -30.08 14.00 -49.41
C TYR A 682 -28.83 14.81 -48.98
N PHE A 683 -27.67 14.19 -48.95
CA PHE A 683 -26.42 14.78 -48.53
C PHE A 683 -25.56 15.26 -49.73
N ASP A 684 -26.12 15.31 -50.91
CA ASP A 684 -25.44 15.64 -52.17
C ASP A 684 -24.24 14.73 -52.47
N ILE A 685 -24.36 13.45 -52.13
CA ILE A 685 -23.33 12.42 -52.35
C ILE A 685 -23.80 11.51 -53.50
N ASP A 686 -22.96 11.34 -54.51
CA ASP A 686 -23.24 10.35 -55.57
C ASP A 686 -23.08 8.92 -54.99
N PRO A 687 -24.10 8.07 -55.05
CA PRO A 687 -24.04 6.70 -54.55
C PRO A 687 -22.88 5.86 -55.10
N LYS A 688 -22.39 6.12 -56.28
CA LYS A 688 -21.26 5.43 -56.90
C LYS A 688 -19.93 5.65 -56.16
N LEU A 689 -19.81 6.72 -55.39
CA LEU A 689 -18.60 7.00 -54.58
C LEU A 689 -18.35 5.92 -53.53
N PHE A 690 -19.40 5.34 -52.99
CA PHE A 690 -19.28 4.27 -52.00
C PHE A 690 -18.67 2.96 -52.53
N ASP A 691 -18.68 2.78 -53.86
CA ASP A 691 -18.08 1.60 -54.50
C ASP A 691 -16.69 1.89 -55.09
N GLN A 692 -16.29 3.16 -55.18
CA GLN A 692 -15.01 3.60 -55.73
C GLN A 692 -14.00 4.08 -54.64
N TRP A 693 -14.47 4.25 -53.42
CA TRP A 693 -13.63 4.74 -52.32
C TRP A 693 -13.70 3.80 -51.13
N ASP A 694 -12.55 3.34 -50.67
CA ASP A 694 -12.40 2.62 -49.38
C ASP A 694 -12.51 3.63 -48.24
N ILE A 695 -13.17 3.20 -47.17
CA ILE A 695 -13.49 4.02 -46.04
C ILE A 695 -12.66 3.51 -44.85
N HIS A 696 -11.89 4.37 -44.20
CA HIS A 696 -11.18 4.04 -43.00
C HIS A 696 -11.68 4.93 -41.85
N VAL A 697 -12.25 4.33 -40.81
CA VAL A 697 -12.64 5.04 -39.59
C VAL A 697 -11.66 4.67 -38.49
N HIS A 698 -11.02 5.68 -37.96
CA HIS A 698 -10.06 5.56 -36.86
C HIS A 698 -10.55 6.33 -35.61
N VAL A 699 -10.39 5.74 -34.45
CA VAL A 699 -10.62 6.43 -33.17
C VAL A 699 -9.32 6.41 -32.36
N PRO A 700 -8.60 7.55 -32.24
CA PRO A 700 -7.32 7.67 -31.57
C PRO A 700 -7.31 7.15 -30.15
N ALA A 701 -6.09 7.02 -29.56
CA ALA A 701 -5.79 6.33 -28.30
C ALA A 701 -6.12 4.82 -28.36
N GLY A 702 -5.56 4.11 -29.35
CA GLY A 702 -5.79 2.68 -29.59
C GLY A 702 -5.46 1.74 -28.41
N ALA A 703 -4.66 2.19 -27.44
CA ALA A 703 -4.37 1.42 -26.24
C ALA A 703 -5.57 1.32 -25.27
N THR A 704 -6.58 2.18 -25.42
CA THR A 704 -7.77 2.19 -24.56
C THR A 704 -8.95 1.57 -25.32
N PRO A 705 -9.51 0.43 -24.86
CA PRO A 705 -10.71 -0.13 -25.46
C PRO A 705 -11.89 0.84 -25.37
N LYS A 706 -12.64 0.98 -26.45
CA LYS A 706 -13.80 1.85 -26.57
C LYS A 706 -15.00 1.07 -27.07
N ASP A 707 -16.12 1.16 -26.35
CA ASP A 707 -17.35 0.50 -26.74
C ASP A 707 -18.57 1.33 -26.37
N GLY A 708 -19.67 1.10 -27.08
CA GLY A 708 -20.96 1.74 -26.83
C GLY A 708 -21.57 2.41 -28.03
N PRO A 709 -22.93 2.58 -28.05
CA PRO A 709 -23.67 3.12 -29.18
C PRO A 709 -23.64 4.66 -29.25
N SER A 710 -23.17 5.35 -28.20
CA SER A 710 -23.33 6.80 -28.03
C SER A 710 -22.52 7.68 -29.00
N ALA A 711 -21.65 7.08 -29.80
CA ALA A 711 -20.87 7.76 -30.85
C ALA A 711 -21.54 7.70 -32.25
N GLY A 712 -22.72 7.10 -32.38
CA GLY A 712 -23.39 6.87 -33.66
C GLY A 712 -23.58 8.13 -34.49
N ILE A 713 -24.09 9.21 -33.86
CA ILE A 713 -24.27 10.50 -34.59
C ILE A 713 -22.93 11.11 -34.98
N THR A 714 -21.89 10.93 -34.18
CA THR A 714 -20.53 11.42 -34.45
C THR A 714 -19.90 10.66 -35.62
N MET A 715 -20.09 9.35 -35.69
CA MET A 715 -19.62 8.49 -36.79
C MET A 715 -20.26 8.89 -38.11
N LEU A 716 -21.57 9.08 -38.12
CA LEU A 716 -22.28 9.52 -39.34
C LEU A 716 -21.81 10.90 -39.77
N THR A 717 -21.65 11.83 -38.86
CA THR A 717 -21.16 13.18 -39.16
C THR A 717 -19.76 13.16 -39.75
N ALA A 718 -18.86 12.32 -39.19
CA ALA A 718 -17.51 12.14 -39.71
C ALA A 718 -17.51 11.57 -41.15
N LEU A 719 -18.30 10.53 -41.38
CA LEU A 719 -18.46 9.95 -42.70
C LEU A 719 -19.05 10.96 -43.70
N THR A 720 -20.09 11.70 -43.33
CA THR A 720 -20.70 12.71 -44.16
C THR A 720 -19.73 13.86 -44.50
N SER A 721 -18.97 14.33 -43.51
CA SER A 721 -17.92 15.33 -43.72
C SER A 721 -16.83 14.81 -44.68
N ALA A 722 -16.39 13.55 -44.54
CA ALA A 722 -15.41 12.95 -45.43
C ALA A 722 -15.90 12.85 -46.87
N PHE A 723 -17.15 12.40 -47.12
CA PHE A 723 -17.70 12.29 -48.48
C PHE A 723 -18.10 13.62 -49.11
N THR A 724 -18.48 14.63 -48.30
CA THR A 724 -18.86 15.96 -48.83
C THR A 724 -17.69 16.95 -48.82
N GLN A 725 -16.58 16.60 -48.12
CA GLN A 725 -15.43 17.47 -47.91
C GLN A 725 -15.80 18.82 -47.20
N ARG A 726 -16.94 18.83 -46.45
CA ARG A 726 -17.44 20.02 -45.74
C ARG A 726 -16.77 20.09 -44.35
N LYS A 727 -16.42 21.31 -43.94
CA LYS A 727 -15.88 21.58 -42.61
C LYS A 727 -16.89 21.29 -41.53
N VAL A 728 -16.41 20.71 -40.45
CA VAL A 728 -17.18 20.58 -39.22
C VAL A 728 -17.10 21.88 -38.42
N LYS A 729 -18.19 22.28 -37.78
CA LYS A 729 -18.25 23.49 -36.95
C LYS A 729 -17.20 23.41 -35.85
N PRO A 730 -16.37 24.46 -35.65
CA PRO A 730 -15.36 24.45 -34.58
C PRO A 730 -16.00 24.49 -33.19
N HIS A 731 -15.30 23.96 -32.16
CA HIS A 731 -15.76 23.87 -30.76
C HIS A 731 -17.13 23.21 -30.61
N LEU A 732 -17.44 22.25 -31.47
CA LEU A 732 -18.65 21.45 -31.45
C LEU A 732 -18.30 20.02 -31.02
N ALA A 733 -19.07 19.46 -30.09
CA ALA A 733 -19.06 18.05 -29.78
C ALA A 733 -20.49 17.48 -29.83
N MET A 734 -20.60 16.17 -29.94
CA MET A 734 -21.89 15.51 -30.00
C MET A 734 -21.89 14.15 -29.33
N THR A 735 -23.08 13.72 -28.89
CA THR A 735 -23.30 12.38 -28.37
C THR A 735 -24.74 11.96 -28.63
N GLY A 736 -24.91 10.73 -29.13
CA GLY A 736 -26.23 10.16 -29.40
C GLY A 736 -26.10 8.85 -30.17
N GLU A 737 -27.03 7.95 -29.92
CA GLU A 737 -27.16 6.72 -30.66
C GLU A 737 -27.97 6.98 -31.92
N ILE A 738 -27.65 6.30 -33.04
CA ILE A 738 -28.38 6.40 -34.29
C ILE A 738 -29.10 5.10 -34.61
N THR A 739 -30.30 5.21 -35.20
CA THR A 739 -31.02 4.07 -35.77
C THR A 739 -30.90 4.06 -37.30
N LEU A 740 -31.16 2.91 -37.94
CA LEU A 740 -31.23 2.79 -39.41
C LEU A 740 -32.25 3.74 -40.07
N ARG A 741 -33.20 4.29 -39.31
CA ARG A 741 -34.19 5.28 -39.79
C ARG A 741 -33.71 6.71 -39.62
N GLY A 742 -32.49 6.93 -39.07
CA GLY A 742 -31.95 8.26 -38.81
C GLY A 742 -32.46 8.93 -37.54
N ARG A 743 -33.20 8.23 -36.68
CA ARG A 743 -33.62 8.79 -35.39
C ARG A 743 -32.44 8.81 -34.43
N VAL A 744 -32.35 9.89 -33.66
CA VAL A 744 -31.37 10.04 -32.59
C VAL A 744 -31.99 9.57 -31.27
N LEU A 745 -31.35 8.61 -30.61
CA LEU A 745 -31.77 8.05 -29.32
C LEU A 745 -30.98 8.63 -28.16
N PRO A 746 -31.58 8.66 -26.96
CA PRO A 746 -30.95 9.18 -25.77
C PRO A 746 -29.80 8.26 -25.29
N VAL A 747 -28.80 8.89 -24.62
CA VAL A 747 -27.60 8.22 -24.10
C VAL A 747 -27.37 8.57 -22.64
N GLY A 748 -26.62 7.73 -21.93
CA GLY A 748 -26.27 7.92 -20.52
C GLY A 748 -24.93 8.65 -20.30
N GLY A 749 -24.61 8.93 -19.02
CA GLY A 749 -23.35 9.53 -18.59
C GLY A 749 -23.19 11.00 -19.01
N LEU A 750 -24.31 11.74 -19.12
CA LEU A 750 -24.30 13.09 -19.69
C LEU A 750 -23.59 14.10 -18.82
N LYS A 751 -23.71 14.03 -17.50
CA LYS A 751 -23.01 14.95 -16.60
C LYS A 751 -21.50 14.92 -16.87
N GLU A 752 -20.92 13.74 -16.91
CA GLU A 752 -19.50 13.53 -17.13
C GLU A 752 -19.06 13.97 -18.53
N LYS A 753 -19.86 13.62 -19.56
CA LYS A 753 -19.63 14.00 -20.94
C LYS A 753 -19.61 15.53 -21.15
N ILE A 754 -20.57 16.23 -20.56
CA ILE A 754 -20.69 17.69 -20.66
C ILE A 754 -19.53 18.38 -19.96
N LEU A 755 -19.13 17.87 -18.80
CA LEU A 755 -17.99 18.42 -18.07
C LEU A 755 -16.67 18.18 -18.82
N ALA A 756 -16.53 17.06 -19.53
CA ALA A 756 -15.39 16.83 -20.43
C ALA A 756 -15.39 17.83 -21.60
N ALA A 757 -16.55 18.06 -22.21
CA ALA A 757 -16.68 19.05 -23.27
C ALA A 757 -16.28 20.46 -22.80
N LYS A 758 -16.73 20.88 -21.61
CA LYS A 758 -16.35 22.16 -21.02
C LYS A 758 -14.85 22.27 -20.79
N ARG A 759 -14.20 21.23 -20.26
CA ARG A 759 -12.74 21.19 -20.07
C ARG A 759 -11.96 21.33 -21.38
N ALA A 760 -12.46 20.71 -22.43
CA ALA A 760 -11.87 20.76 -23.76
C ALA A 760 -12.23 22.05 -24.53
N ASN A 761 -12.80 23.06 -23.86
CA ASN A 761 -13.20 24.34 -24.46
C ASN A 761 -14.21 24.17 -25.61
N ILE A 762 -15.05 23.14 -25.58
CA ILE A 762 -16.21 23.00 -26.46
C ILE A 762 -17.27 23.99 -26.01
N LYS A 763 -18.01 24.57 -26.99
CA LYS A 763 -19.04 25.57 -26.72
C LYS A 763 -20.44 25.10 -27.16
N ASP A 764 -20.50 24.32 -28.22
CA ASP A 764 -21.75 23.80 -28.79
C ASP A 764 -21.80 22.28 -28.58
N ILE A 765 -22.93 21.78 -28.07
CA ILE A 765 -23.12 20.32 -27.84
C ILE A 765 -24.42 19.90 -28.52
N ILE A 766 -24.35 18.89 -29.39
CA ILE A 766 -25.53 18.27 -30.01
C ILE A 766 -25.86 16.98 -29.26
N LEU A 767 -27.14 16.82 -28.88
CA LEU A 767 -27.63 15.64 -28.16
C LEU A 767 -29.10 15.37 -28.43
N CYS A 768 -29.53 14.16 -28.11
CA CYS A 768 -30.93 13.75 -28.29
C CYS A 768 -31.90 14.65 -27.48
N LYS A 769 -33.02 15.01 -28.04
CA LYS A 769 -34.08 15.79 -27.37
C LYS A 769 -34.57 15.14 -26.09
N SER A 770 -34.63 13.82 -26.02
CA SER A 770 -35.03 13.09 -24.83
C SER A 770 -34.04 13.23 -23.67
N ASN A 771 -32.81 13.65 -23.93
CA ASN A 771 -31.79 13.94 -22.90
C ASN A 771 -31.91 15.34 -22.26
N GLN A 772 -32.86 16.16 -22.71
CA GLN A 772 -33.08 17.50 -22.13
C GLN A 772 -33.35 17.43 -20.61
N LYS A 773 -34.06 16.40 -20.14
CA LYS A 773 -34.34 16.16 -18.73
C LYS A 773 -33.05 15.95 -17.93
N ASP A 774 -32.07 15.24 -18.50
CA ASP A 774 -30.80 14.95 -17.84
C ASP A 774 -29.94 16.22 -17.71
N ILE A 775 -30.01 17.14 -18.66
CA ILE A 775 -29.34 18.43 -18.62
C ILE A 775 -29.89 19.34 -17.52
N LEU A 776 -31.24 19.35 -17.34
CA LEU A 776 -31.91 20.11 -16.28
C LEU A 776 -31.50 19.66 -14.86
N GLU A 777 -30.96 18.46 -14.73
CA GLU A 777 -30.44 17.93 -13.47
C GLU A 777 -29.02 18.39 -13.14
N ILE A 778 -28.29 18.96 -14.10
CA ILE A 778 -26.92 19.46 -13.93
C ILE A 778 -27.00 20.88 -13.35
N LYS A 779 -26.18 21.19 -12.34
CA LYS A 779 -26.11 22.54 -11.75
C LYS A 779 -25.78 23.59 -12.83
N GLU A 780 -26.49 24.69 -12.81
CA GLU A 780 -26.32 25.78 -13.80
C GLU A 780 -24.87 26.28 -13.90
N ASP A 781 -24.16 26.39 -12.79
CA ASP A 781 -22.76 26.81 -12.75
C ASP A 781 -21.83 25.97 -13.63
N TYR A 782 -22.19 24.72 -13.87
CA TYR A 782 -21.39 23.80 -14.70
C TYR A 782 -21.66 23.93 -16.19
N ILE A 783 -22.80 24.51 -16.60
CA ILE A 783 -23.25 24.54 -18.00
C ILE A 783 -23.37 25.96 -18.57
N THR A 784 -23.06 27.01 -17.79
CA THR A 784 -23.28 28.41 -18.11
C THR A 784 -22.71 28.84 -19.45
N ASP A 785 -21.57 28.28 -19.90
CA ASP A 785 -20.88 28.66 -21.14
C ASP A 785 -21.14 27.71 -22.30
N LEU A 786 -22.10 26.80 -22.16
CA LEU A 786 -22.38 25.74 -23.12
C LEU A 786 -23.73 25.98 -23.80
N LYS A 787 -23.77 25.81 -25.11
CA LYS A 787 -24.99 25.86 -25.90
C LYS A 787 -25.43 24.47 -26.32
N PHE A 788 -26.61 24.06 -25.92
CA PHE A 788 -27.17 22.74 -26.20
C PHE A 788 -28.11 22.81 -27.39
N HIS A 789 -27.88 21.91 -28.36
CA HIS A 789 -28.71 21.69 -29.53
C HIS A 789 -29.42 20.33 -29.41
N TYR A 790 -30.71 20.37 -29.22
CA TYR A 790 -31.52 19.16 -29.03
C TYR A 790 -32.10 18.72 -30.37
N VAL A 791 -31.77 17.48 -30.78
CA VAL A 791 -32.13 16.92 -32.06
C VAL A 791 -32.95 15.62 -31.92
N THR A 792 -33.71 15.29 -32.96
CA THR A 792 -34.49 14.06 -33.04
C THR A 792 -34.11 13.20 -34.23
N ASP A 793 -33.51 13.81 -35.25
CA ASP A 793 -33.17 13.16 -36.55
C ASP A 793 -31.76 13.56 -36.99
N MET A 794 -31.10 12.67 -37.70
CA MET A 794 -29.75 12.89 -38.21
C MET A 794 -29.60 14.06 -39.16
N ARG A 795 -30.64 14.41 -39.90
CA ARG A 795 -30.64 15.57 -40.80
C ARG A 795 -30.43 16.87 -40.01
N GLU A 796 -31.06 16.99 -38.86
CA GLU A 796 -30.85 18.13 -37.95
C GLU A 796 -29.40 18.16 -37.45
N VAL A 797 -28.82 17.00 -37.13
CA VAL A 797 -27.42 16.91 -36.70
C VAL A 797 -26.48 17.42 -37.78
N ILE A 798 -26.60 16.93 -39.01
CA ILE A 798 -25.72 17.30 -40.12
C ILE A 798 -25.82 18.79 -40.45
N ASN A 799 -27.05 19.35 -40.49
CA ASN A 799 -27.28 20.77 -40.73
C ASN A 799 -26.68 21.68 -39.65
N LEU A 800 -26.63 21.21 -38.43
CA LEU A 800 -26.01 21.94 -37.30
C LEU A 800 -24.49 21.77 -37.24
N ALA A 801 -24.01 20.60 -37.67
CA ALA A 801 -22.61 20.24 -37.51
C ALA A 801 -21.72 20.63 -38.68
N LEU A 802 -22.22 20.53 -39.91
CA LEU A 802 -21.44 20.80 -41.12
C LEU A 802 -21.71 22.23 -41.66
N LEU A 803 -20.61 22.95 -41.88
CA LEU A 803 -20.65 24.26 -42.58
C LEU A 803 -20.77 24.04 -44.09
N ASP A 804 -21.27 25.03 -44.82
CA ASP A 804 -21.34 24.99 -46.31
C ASP A 804 -19.97 25.21 -46.99
N GLN A 805 -18.91 25.39 -46.20
CA GLN A 805 -17.54 25.55 -46.65
C GLN A 805 -16.82 24.21 -46.72
N LYS A 806 -16.16 23.96 -47.88
CA LYS A 806 -15.22 22.82 -47.98
C LYS A 806 -13.92 23.10 -47.21
N VAL A 807 -13.22 22.06 -46.82
CA VAL A 807 -11.89 22.14 -46.24
C VAL A 807 -10.88 22.70 -47.24
N LYS A 808 -9.77 23.28 -46.77
CA LYS A 808 -8.77 23.95 -47.61
C LYS A 808 -8.14 22.98 -48.63
N ASP A 809 -7.88 21.77 -48.20
CA ASP A 809 -7.24 20.72 -48.99
C ASP A 809 -8.28 19.62 -49.34
N ALA A 810 -9.43 20.04 -49.92
CA ALA A 810 -10.52 19.13 -50.27
C ALA A 810 -10.06 18.14 -51.34
N ILE A 811 -10.31 16.86 -51.08
CA ILE A 811 -10.05 15.78 -52.04
C ILE A 811 -11.06 15.89 -53.20
N ASP A 812 -10.58 15.74 -54.43
CA ASP A 812 -11.43 15.63 -55.57
C ASP A 812 -12.05 14.21 -55.64
N LEU A 813 -13.36 14.14 -55.35
CA LEU A 813 -14.14 12.90 -55.36
C LEU A 813 -14.87 12.69 -56.66
N THR A 814 -14.38 13.28 -57.78
CA THR A 814 -15.02 13.05 -59.11
C THR A 814 -14.97 11.58 -59.50
N ILE A 815 -16.12 11.08 -59.99
CA ILE A 815 -16.24 9.70 -60.44
C ILE A 815 -15.39 9.54 -61.69
N LYS A 816 -14.40 8.68 -61.69
CA LYS A 816 -13.75 8.26 -62.93
C LYS A 816 -14.67 7.28 -63.66
N GLU A 817 -15.27 7.70 -64.79
CA GLU A 817 -15.93 6.76 -65.64
C GLU A 817 -14.91 5.78 -66.21
N ASP A 818 -15.11 4.48 -65.94
CA ASP A 818 -14.37 3.44 -66.67
C ASP A 818 -14.56 3.65 -68.14
N LEU A 819 -13.52 4.08 -68.82
CA LEU A 819 -13.48 4.04 -70.29
C LEU A 819 -13.66 2.58 -70.66
N LYS A 820 -14.89 2.18 -71.05
CA LYS A 820 -15.14 0.90 -71.71
C LYS A 820 -14.30 0.95 -72.98
N ILE A 821 -13.21 0.20 -73.00
CA ILE A 821 -12.50 -0.14 -74.19
C ILE A 821 -13.54 -0.89 -75.05
N VAL A 822 -14.11 -0.19 -76.02
CA VAL A 822 -14.90 -0.81 -77.12
C VAL A 822 -13.85 -1.60 -77.89
N GLU A 823 -13.71 -2.88 -77.62
CA GLU A 823 -13.08 -3.79 -78.56
C GLU A 823 -13.99 -3.85 -79.81
N ASN A 824 -13.65 -3.11 -80.85
CA ASN A 824 -14.16 -3.32 -82.15
C ASN A 824 -13.56 -4.61 -82.71
N ASN A 825 -14.46 -5.60 -82.91
CA ASN A 825 -14.20 -6.73 -83.71
C ASN A 825 -14.18 -6.35 -85.19
#